data_93e18728a2a15649f37abea780309e37
#
_entry.id   93e18728a2a15649f37abea780309e37
#
_cell.length_a   1.000
_cell.length_b   1.000
_cell.length_c   1.000
_cell.angle_alpha   90.00
_cell.angle_beta   90.00
_cell.angle_gamma   90.00
#
_symmetry.space_group_name_H-M   'P 1'
#
loop_
_entity.id
_entity.type
_entity.pdbx_description
1 polymer ?
#
loop_
_entity_poly.entity_id
_entity_poly.type
_entity_poly.pdbx_seq_one_letter_code
_entity_poly.pdbx_strand_id
1 'polypeptide(L)'
;MVRSERKQEQERVNEVVDVIGEKIEKITGKKSTVKKGIVDLRKNFWEDVTVNLDETDDVYETQASIKQQAELLSERERRHGQMNKQLKTLTRLQDAPYFGRIDFREEDEKRAESLYIGIGSLMDAKNEDFLIYDWRAPVASMYYDYAPGPSKYASLDGEVRGNMTLKRQFIIREGKIKGMFDTGLTIGDALLQAVLGGKASSHMKSIVATIQKEQNQIIRNETDRYLIVQGAAGSGKTSAALQRVAFLLYRYRKTLRSDNMMLFSPNPLFSSFISSVLPELGEENVVQTTFKDFIEDRIGRDLQLENPFDQTEACLTMADGEQLKTRIAGIRFKASLAYREMIDNWLEHLKAEGMIFRDITFRDHIIVSGKEIGNYFYALPNGQTLLNRLEQVRDWLLRRIAAFSKRERKEDWVLEEAELLDKSDYASIFEKLQQKKQFSEETFDDFDREEQLLRKIVMNRRIKPLRRKVKQLEFINCQKVYSEIFYQEYTNETVPDRWGDICRSTRMRFEEGDCPWEDAVPYLYMKEKIQGRKGNHEIRHLIIDEAQDYSPAQLSYLQAAFPRCRMTILGDMNQAIYAQSLAADTMLSEHLYNPDEVKKLTLLRSYRSTKEIMNFSRAIVPGGGQIEPFDRSGKLPEWIDTTESGKASIILDKISAFKANGFETFALIGKTMKECREAYTLLKGKADVKLITQATYQFDKGFIIIPTYLAKGIEFDAAIIYDASADNYSRESERTIFYTACTRAMHELVLLSSGDKSPFLNDVSEEHYLQTRAGD
;
A
#
# COMPACT_ATOMS: atom_id res chain seq x y z
N MET A 1 -8.39 -5.94 -50.11
CA MET A 1 -8.96 -5.10 -49.03
C MET A 1 -7.97 -4.92 -47.87
N VAL A 2 -7.57 -5.95 -47.12
CA VAL A 2 -6.72 -5.82 -45.91
C VAL A 2 -5.39 -5.13 -46.14
N ARG A 3 -4.70 -5.28 -47.29
CA ARG A 3 -3.45 -4.58 -47.58
C ARG A 3 -3.63 -3.07 -47.84
N SER A 4 -4.74 -2.64 -48.41
CA SER A 4 -5.08 -1.25 -48.68
C SER A 4 -5.42 -0.52 -47.36
N GLU A 5 -6.22 -1.15 -46.51
CA GLU A 5 -6.62 -0.60 -45.21
C GLU A 5 -5.42 -0.45 -44.26
N ARG A 6 -4.53 -1.47 -44.21
CA ARG A 6 -3.31 -1.38 -43.42
C ARG A 6 -2.39 -0.27 -43.87
N LYS A 7 -2.35 0.03 -45.17
CA LYS A 7 -1.55 1.15 -45.70
C LYS A 7 -2.13 2.48 -45.27
N GLN A 8 -3.45 2.67 -45.35
CA GLN A 8 -4.14 3.87 -44.89
C GLN A 8 -3.95 4.11 -43.38
N GLU A 9 -4.07 3.05 -42.57
CA GLU A 9 -3.84 3.17 -41.12
C GLU A 9 -2.37 3.50 -40.81
N GLN A 10 -1.40 2.97 -41.57
CA GLN A 10 0.03 3.34 -41.41
C GLN A 10 0.30 4.78 -41.80
N GLU A 11 -0.33 5.27 -42.86
CA GLU A 11 -0.24 6.70 -43.28
C GLU A 11 -0.76 7.60 -42.14
N ARG A 12 -1.89 7.25 -41.54
CA ARG A 12 -2.43 7.96 -40.36
C ARG A 12 -1.49 7.91 -39.17
N VAL A 13 -0.88 6.76 -38.86
CA VAL A 13 0.13 6.66 -37.78
C VAL A 13 1.26 7.65 -38.04
N ASN A 14 1.76 7.74 -39.28
CA ASN A 14 2.83 8.63 -39.64
C ASN A 14 2.42 10.11 -39.43
N GLU A 15 1.25 10.51 -39.91
CA GLU A 15 0.70 11.87 -39.70
C GLU A 15 0.60 12.23 -38.21
N VAL A 16 0.11 11.32 -37.41
CA VAL A 16 -0.03 11.56 -35.95
C VAL A 16 1.33 11.64 -35.28
N VAL A 17 2.30 10.80 -35.68
CA VAL A 17 3.68 10.83 -35.16
C VAL A 17 4.38 12.15 -35.54
N ASP A 18 4.14 12.66 -36.73
CA ASP A 18 4.69 13.97 -37.17
C ASP A 18 4.15 15.12 -36.29
N VAL A 19 2.83 15.16 -36.06
CA VAL A 19 2.20 16.14 -35.14
C VAL A 19 2.76 16.03 -33.72
N ILE A 20 3.01 14.81 -33.25
CA ILE A 20 3.64 14.58 -31.92
C ILE A 20 5.06 15.15 -31.92
N GLY A 21 5.85 14.91 -32.98
CA GLY A 21 7.21 15.42 -33.13
C GLY A 21 7.26 16.93 -33.01
N GLU A 22 6.42 17.64 -33.77
CA GLU A 22 6.31 19.12 -33.72
C GLU A 22 5.96 19.62 -32.30
N LYS A 23 5.00 18.94 -31.60
CA LYS A 23 4.64 19.32 -30.24
C LYS A 23 5.78 19.08 -29.26
N ILE A 24 6.55 18.00 -29.40
CA ILE A 24 7.73 17.70 -28.58
C ILE A 24 8.78 18.80 -28.72
N GLU A 25 9.11 19.20 -29.98
CA GLU A 25 10.07 20.27 -30.25
C GLU A 25 9.64 21.57 -29.59
N LYS A 26 8.38 21.97 -29.80
CA LYS A 26 7.79 23.21 -29.25
C LYS A 26 7.83 23.24 -27.72
N ILE A 27 7.50 22.13 -27.05
CA ILE A 27 7.51 22.04 -25.58
C ILE A 27 8.96 22.03 -25.08
N THR A 28 9.87 21.32 -25.76
CA THR A 28 11.29 21.25 -25.37
C THR A 28 11.94 22.63 -25.39
N GLY A 29 11.66 23.43 -26.42
CA GLY A 29 12.11 24.82 -26.51
C GLY A 29 11.58 25.67 -25.34
N LYS A 30 10.27 25.61 -25.07
CA LYS A 30 9.65 26.34 -23.95
C LYS A 30 10.20 25.92 -22.61
N LYS A 31 10.42 24.59 -22.40
CA LYS A 31 10.98 24.02 -21.17
C LYS A 31 12.38 24.55 -20.87
N SER A 32 13.23 24.66 -21.90
CA SER A 32 14.58 25.22 -21.76
C SER A 32 14.53 26.67 -21.25
N THR A 33 13.61 27.48 -21.77
CA THR A 33 13.41 28.87 -21.35
C THR A 33 12.91 28.95 -19.89
N VAL A 34 11.92 28.13 -19.52
CA VAL A 34 11.39 28.10 -18.16
C VAL A 34 12.47 27.63 -17.16
N LYS A 35 13.28 26.61 -17.51
CA LYS A 35 14.39 26.14 -16.68
C LYS A 35 15.43 27.23 -16.45
N LYS A 36 15.82 27.97 -17.47
CA LYS A 36 16.71 29.14 -17.31
C LYS A 36 16.12 30.14 -16.33
N GLY A 37 14.85 30.53 -16.54
CA GLY A 37 14.18 31.46 -15.64
C GLY A 37 14.01 30.98 -14.19
N ILE A 38 13.94 29.67 -13.92
CA ILE A 38 13.98 29.11 -12.56
C ILE A 38 15.38 29.26 -11.95
N VAL A 39 16.42 28.96 -12.72
CA VAL A 39 17.82 29.10 -12.27
C VAL A 39 18.13 30.58 -11.97
N ASP A 40 17.71 31.48 -12.82
CA ASP A 40 17.93 32.93 -12.63
C ASP A 40 17.18 33.44 -11.39
N LEU A 41 15.90 33.05 -11.19
CA LEU A 41 15.14 33.38 -10.00
C LEU A 41 15.76 32.82 -8.70
N ARG A 42 16.31 31.59 -8.73
CA ARG A 42 16.97 31.01 -7.57
C ARG A 42 18.29 31.71 -7.24
N LYS A 43 19.03 32.15 -8.27
CA LYS A 43 20.29 32.89 -8.11
C LYS A 43 20.05 34.27 -7.52
N ASN A 44 19.05 34.98 -8.06
CA ASN A 44 18.78 36.39 -7.73
C ASN A 44 17.67 36.51 -6.64
N PHE A 45 17.24 35.42 -6.03
CA PHE A 45 16.13 35.40 -5.08
C PHE A 45 16.27 36.46 -3.96
N TRP A 46 17.46 36.62 -3.44
CA TRP A 46 17.76 37.57 -2.36
C TRP A 46 18.10 38.97 -2.88
N GLU A 47 18.45 39.13 -4.16
CA GLU A 47 18.68 40.44 -4.76
C GLU A 47 17.35 41.12 -5.12
N ASP A 48 16.34 40.31 -5.48
CA ASP A 48 15.00 40.81 -5.83
C ASP A 48 14.09 41.00 -4.59
N VAL A 49 14.53 40.57 -3.40
CA VAL A 49 13.84 40.76 -2.13
C VAL A 49 14.41 41.98 -1.41
N THR A 50 13.61 43.02 -1.26
CA THR A 50 13.98 44.17 -0.44
C THR A 50 13.96 43.72 1.03
N VAL A 51 15.13 43.55 1.64
CA VAL A 51 15.28 43.19 3.05
C VAL A 51 15.50 44.46 3.82
N ASN A 52 14.46 44.95 4.50
CA ASN A 52 14.52 46.02 5.47
C ASN A 52 13.89 45.55 6.77
N LEU A 53 14.61 45.65 7.88
CA LEU A 53 14.22 45.16 9.21
C LEU A 53 14.21 46.27 10.26
N ASP A 54 14.34 47.53 9.86
CA ASP A 54 14.53 48.63 10.74
C ASP A 54 13.25 49.10 11.45
N GLU A 55 12.09 48.96 10.77
CA GLU A 55 10.78 49.29 11.33
C GLU A 55 9.78 48.11 11.20
N THR A 56 8.73 48.09 12.04
CA THR A 56 7.71 47.00 12.05
C THR A 56 6.98 46.87 10.73
N ASP A 57 6.73 47.98 10.03
CA ASP A 57 6.07 47.96 8.72
C ASP A 57 6.99 47.43 7.63
N ASP A 58 8.31 47.73 7.70
CA ASP A 58 9.34 47.21 6.81
C ASP A 58 9.50 45.68 6.93
N VAL A 59 9.32 45.12 8.13
CA VAL A 59 9.32 43.66 8.35
C VAL A 59 8.14 43.00 7.62
N TYR A 60 6.95 43.63 7.62
CA TYR A 60 5.78 43.12 6.89
C TYR A 60 6.00 43.21 5.37
N GLU A 61 6.61 44.29 4.86
CA GLU A 61 6.94 44.44 3.45
C GLU A 61 7.99 43.42 3.01
N THR A 62 9.03 43.16 3.84
CA THR A 62 10.03 42.13 3.61
C THR A 62 9.39 40.75 3.54
N GLN A 63 8.50 40.40 4.47
CA GLN A 63 7.78 39.12 4.47
C GLN A 63 6.87 38.97 3.23
N ALA A 64 6.18 40.04 2.83
CA ALA A 64 5.35 40.07 1.63
C ALA A 64 6.18 39.85 0.36
N SER A 65 7.35 40.50 0.25
CA SER A 65 8.28 40.36 -0.87
C SER A 65 8.86 38.94 -0.97
N ILE A 66 9.29 38.36 0.17
CA ILE A 66 9.75 36.95 0.24
C ILE A 66 8.64 36.01 -0.22
N LYS A 67 7.41 36.20 0.25
CA LYS A 67 6.25 35.39 -0.11
C LYS A 67 5.95 35.47 -1.59
N GLN A 68 5.97 36.66 -2.17
CA GLN A 68 5.73 36.88 -3.59
C GLN A 68 6.78 36.19 -4.46
N GLN A 69 8.07 36.29 -4.12
CA GLN A 69 9.14 35.60 -4.86
C GLN A 69 9.04 34.08 -4.72
N ALA A 70 8.69 33.57 -3.53
CA ALA A 70 8.48 32.16 -3.32
C ALA A 70 7.26 31.61 -4.11
N GLU A 71 6.18 32.38 -4.22
CA GLU A 71 5.01 32.03 -5.04
C GLU A 71 5.37 32.00 -6.53
N LEU A 72 6.10 32.99 -7.03
CA LEU A 72 6.57 33.06 -8.42
C LEU A 72 7.48 31.88 -8.77
N LEU A 73 8.42 31.55 -7.89
CA LEU A 73 9.29 30.37 -8.05
C LEU A 73 8.46 29.07 -8.09
N SER A 74 7.54 28.90 -7.15
CA SER A 74 6.65 27.75 -7.08
C SER A 74 5.76 27.59 -8.32
N GLU A 75 5.28 28.71 -8.89
CA GLU A 75 4.51 28.69 -10.14
C GLU A 75 5.35 28.22 -11.31
N ARG A 76 6.58 28.72 -11.46
CA ARG A 76 7.49 28.31 -12.55
C ARG A 76 7.92 26.86 -12.40
N GLU A 77 8.18 26.39 -11.19
CA GLU A 77 8.51 24.97 -10.91
C GLU A 77 7.33 24.05 -11.26
N ARG A 78 6.10 24.43 -10.88
CA ARG A 78 4.88 23.70 -11.29
C ARG A 78 4.73 23.63 -12.80
N ARG A 79 4.93 24.75 -13.50
CA ARG A 79 4.87 24.83 -14.96
C ARG A 79 5.94 23.95 -15.62
N HIS A 80 7.17 23.96 -15.10
CA HIS A 80 8.25 23.08 -15.57
C HIS A 80 7.90 21.60 -15.33
N GLY A 81 7.31 21.25 -14.17
CA GLY A 81 6.82 19.91 -13.87
C GLY A 81 5.74 19.44 -14.85
N GLN A 82 4.77 20.30 -15.18
CA GLN A 82 3.71 20.00 -16.16
C GLN A 82 4.30 19.75 -17.57
N MET A 83 5.26 20.59 -18.01
CA MET A 83 5.94 20.39 -19.29
C MET A 83 6.70 19.07 -19.34
N ASN A 84 7.34 18.65 -18.24
CA ASN A 84 8.00 17.37 -18.15
C ASN A 84 7.02 16.19 -18.29
N LYS A 85 5.85 16.29 -17.65
CA LYS A 85 4.79 15.27 -17.78
C LYS A 85 4.29 15.18 -19.21
N GLN A 86 4.00 16.31 -19.84
CA GLN A 86 3.57 16.37 -21.24
C GLN A 86 4.60 15.77 -22.20
N LEU A 87 5.88 16.10 -22.02
CA LEU A 87 6.96 15.52 -22.84
C LEU A 87 7.04 14.00 -22.69
N LYS A 88 6.98 13.48 -21.46
CA LYS A 88 6.97 12.03 -21.23
C LYS A 88 5.80 11.34 -21.93
N THR A 89 4.60 11.91 -21.84
CA THR A 89 3.41 11.37 -22.53
C THR A 89 3.56 11.42 -24.04
N LEU A 90 4.00 12.54 -24.60
CA LEU A 90 4.20 12.69 -26.04
C LEU A 90 5.29 11.74 -26.58
N THR A 91 6.40 11.56 -25.86
CA THR A 91 7.45 10.60 -26.25
C THR A 91 6.92 9.16 -26.31
N ARG A 92 6.02 8.80 -25.39
CA ARG A 92 5.38 7.47 -25.42
C ARG A 92 4.39 7.34 -26.56
N LEU A 93 3.58 8.37 -26.79
CA LEU A 93 2.66 8.42 -27.93
C LEU A 93 3.42 8.40 -29.27
N GLN A 94 4.63 8.90 -29.37
CA GLN A 94 5.46 8.83 -30.55
C GLN A 94 5.84 7.39 -30.91
N ASP A 95 6.12 6.55 -29.90
CA ASP A 95 6.40 5.10 -30.09
C ASP A 95 5.13 4.33 -30.49
N ALA A 96 4.02 4.59 -29.79
CA ALA A 96 2.74 3.92 -30.01
C ALA A 96 1.58 4.91 -29.77
N PRO A 97 1.14 5.62 -30.79
CA PRO A 97 0.17 6.71 -30.64
C PRO A 97 -1.19 6.23 -30.14
N TYR A 98 -1.67 5.08 -30.59
CA TYR A 98 -2.92 4.48 -30.17
C TYR A 98 -2.87 2.96 -30.29
N PHE A 99 -3.78 2.29 -29.59
CA PHE A 99 -3.91 0.83 -29.59
C PHE A 99 -5.28 0.35 -30.05
N GLY A 100 -6.26 1.26 -30.15
CA GLY A 100 -7.62 0.93 -30.54
C GLY A 100 -8.24 1.98 -31.44
N ARG A 101 -9.19 1.53 -32.29
CA ARG A 101 -10.08 2.38 -33.06
C ARG A 101 -11.48 1.82 -32.96
N ILE A 102 -12.47 2.70 -32.79
CA ILE A 102 -13.88 2.40 -32.96
C ILE A 102 -14.45 3.36 -33.97
N ASP A 103 -15.32 2.86 -34.84
CA ASP A 103 -16.14 3.73 -35.72
C ASP A 103 -17.56 3.72 -35.11
N PHE A 104 -17.93 4.88 -34.60
CA PHE A 104 -19.19 5.07 -33.89
C PHE A 104 -20.07 6.08 -34.58
N ARG A 105 -21.36 5.78 -34.71
CA ARG A 105 -22.37 6.68 -35.26
C ARG A 105 -23.44 6.92 -34.21
N GLU A 106 -23.55 8.14 -33.75
CA GLU A 106 -24.61 8.55 -32.84
C GLU A 106 -25.98 8.42 -33.49
N GLU A 107 -27.04 8.21 -32.71
CA GLU A 107 -28.40 7.96 -33.23
C GLU A 107 -28.89 9.13 -34.11
N ASP A 108 -28.50 10.36 -33.78
CA ASP A 108 -28.92 11.59 -34.47
C ASP A 108 -27.98 11.99 -35.63
N GLU A 109 -26.86 11.27 -35.83
CA GLU A 109 -25.87 11.62 -36.85
C GLU A 109 -25.89 10.69 -38.07
N LYS A 110 -25.66 11.27 -39.27
CA LYS A 110 -25.59 10.52 -40.52
C LYS A 110 -24.23 9.88 -40.80
N ARG A 111 -23.16 10.40 -40.20
CA ARG A 111 -21.79 9.92 -40.45
C ARG A 111 -21.27 9.22 -39.21
N ALA A 112 -20.51 8.16 -39.41
CA ALA A 112 -19.74 7.54 -38.34
C ALA A 112 -18.44 8.33 -38.13
N GLU A 113 -18.10 8.58 -36.88
CA GLU A 113 -16.83 9.14 -36.47
C GLU A 113 -15.83 8.03 -36.12
N SER A 114 -14.56 8.20 -36.53
CA SER A 114 -13.47 7.27 -36.21
C SER A 114 -12.72 7.75 -34.97
N LEU A 115 -12.89 7.07 -33.85
CA LEU A 115 -12.31 7.42 -32.55
C LEU A 115 -11.10 6.53 -32.28
N TYR A 116 -9.92 7.15 -32.22
CA TYR A 116 -8.66 6.46 -31.93
C TYR A 116 -8.32 6.58 -30.44
N ILE A 117 -8.02 5.46 -29.80
CA ILE A 117 -7.86 5.35 -28.34
C ILE A 117 -6.41 5.05 -28.01
N GLY A 118 -5.81 5.89 -27.17
CA GLY A 118 -4.40 5.80 -26.75
C GLY A 118 -4.22 5.99 -25.24
N ILE A 119 -2.97 6.01 -24.81
CA ILE A 119 -2.60 6.21 -23.40
C ILE A 119 -2.73 7.67 -22.92
N GLY A 120 -3.06 8.59 -23.80
CA GLY A 120 -3.29 10.00 -23.51
C GLY A 120 -3.98 10.69 -24.67
N SER A 121 -4.62 11.82 -24.42
CA SER A 121 -5.27 12.62 -25.46
C SER A 121 -4.26 13.41 -26.29
N LEU A 122 -4.48 13.48 -27.60
CA LEU A 122 -3.77 14.33 -28.52
C LEU A 122 -4.78 15.09 -29.39
N MET A 123 -4.65 16.40 -29.43
CA MET A 123 -5.39 17.25 -30.36
C MET A 123 -4.52 17.59 -31.57
N ASP A 124 -5.16 17.97 -32.65
CA ASP A 124 -4.49 18.47 -33.85
C ASP A 124 -3.60 19.72 -33.62
N ALA A 125 -2.96 20.24 -34.64
CA ALA A 125 -2.09 21.40 -34.53
C ALA A 125 -2.84 22.67 -34.11
N LYS A 126 -4.13 22.79 -34.45
CA LYS A 126 -4.98 23.95 -34.12
C LYS A 126 -5.67 23.79 -32.74
N ASN A 127 -5.64 22.63 -32.14
CA ASN A 127 -6.37 22.23 -30.95
C ASN A 127 -7.91 22.30 -31.10
N GLU A 128 -8.39 21.96 -32.30
CA GLU A 128 -9.82 21.91 -32.64
C GLU A 128 -10.37 20.50 -32.52
N ASP A 129 -9.65 19.50 -33.09
CA ASP A 129 -10.09 18.11 -33.16
C ASP A 129 -9.19 17.14 -32.37
N PHE A 130 -9.78 16.10 -31.79
CA PHE A 130 -9.03 15.04 -31.16
C PHE A 130 -8.50 14.05 -32.21
N LEU A 131 -7.18 13.93 -32.27
CA LEU A 131 -6.49 12.88 -33.04
C LEU A 131 -6.45 11.56 -32.28
N ILE A 132 -6.33 11.63 -30.94
CA ILE A 132 -6.29 10.48 -30.03
C ILE A 132 -7.10 10.84 -28.79
N TYR A 133 -7.99 9.94 -28.40
CA TYR A 133 -8.74 9.99 -27.16
C TYR A 133 -7.99 9.19 -26.06
N ASP A 134 -7.90 9.76 -24.88
CA ASP A 134 -7.38 9.06 -23.70
C ASP A 134 -8.30 7.86 -23.35
N TRP A 135 -7.72 6.72 -23.03
CA TRP A 135 -8.45 5.52 -22.66
C TRP A 135 -9.38 5.71 -21.45
N ARG A 136 -9.09 6.71 -20.61
CA ARG A 136 -9.89 7.09 -19.45
C ARG A 136 -11.11 7.94 -19.79
N ALA A 137 -11.16 8.51 -20.98
CA ALA A 137 -12.27 9.32 -21.42
C ALA A 137 -13.59 8.51 -21.45
N PRO A 138 -14.75 9.14 -21.20
CA PRO A 138 -16.04 8.46 -21.22
C PRO A 138 -16.31 7.69 -22.51
N VAL A 139 -16.04 8.28 -23.66
CA VAL A 139 -16.24 7.67 -24.99
C VAL A 139 -15.39 6.42 -25.18
N ALA A 140 -14.19 6.35 -24.59
CA ALA A 140 -13.33 5.18 -24.68
C ALA A 140 -13.87 3.96 -23.94
N SER A 141 -14.88 4.08 -23.05
CA SER A 141 -15.51 2.95 -22.41
C SER A 141 -16.13 1.99 -23.40
N MET A 142 -16.65 2.52 -24.51
CA MET A 142 -17.27 1.70 -25.56
C MET A 142 -16.33 0.64 -26.13
N TYR A 143 -15.03 0.99 -26.24
CA TYR A 143 -14.02 0.04 -26.71
C TYR A 143 -13.88 -1.20 -25.82
N TYR A 144 -14.08 -1.06 -24.51
CA TYR A 144 -13.95 -2.16 -23.55
C TYR A 144 -15.26 -2.92 -23.33
N ASP A 145 -16.39 -2.21 -23.34
CA ASP A 145 -17.68 -2.74 -22.88
C ASP A 145 -18.51 -3.39 -24.00
N TYR A 146 -18.29 -2.98 -25.27
CA TYR A 146 -19.16 -3.37 -26.37
C TYR A 146 -18.40 -4.06 -27.52
N ALA A 147 -19.15 -4.92 -28.24
CA ALA A 147 -18.83 -5.39 -29.58
C ALA A 147 -19.41 -4.44 -30.62
N PRO A 148 -19.03 -4.55 -31.92
CA PRO A 148 -19.76 -3.90 -32.99
C PRO A 148 -21.26 -4.16 -32.89
N GLY A 149 -22.07 -3.08 -32.96
CA GLY A 149 -23.50 -3.09 -32.70
C GLY A 149 -23.98 -1.93 -31.87
N PRO A 150 -25.19 -1.97 -31.32
CA PRO A 150 -25.74 -0.93 -30.46
C PRO A 150 -24.83 -0.71 -29.23
N SER A 151 -24.42 0.51 -29.01
CA SER A 151 -23.49 0.89 -27.92
C SER A 151 -23.83 2.27 -27.38
N LYS A 152 -23.36 2.54 -26.13
CA LYS A 152 -23.61 3.79 -25.43
C LYS A 152 -22.49 4.14 -24.48
N TYR A 153 -22.36 5.42 -24.17
CA TYR A 153 -21.46 5.89 -23.14
C TYR A 153 -22.06 7.05 -22.34
N ALA A 154 -21.62 7.22 -21.10
CA ALA A 154 -22.05 8.31 -20.25
C ALA A 154 -21.20 9.58 -20.54
N SER A 155 -21.83 10.66 -21.01
CA SER A 155 -21.26 12.00 -21.16
C SER A 155 -21.57 12.86 -19.94
N LEU A 156 -21.00 14.07 -19.89
CA LEU A 156 -21.37 15.09 -18.89
C LEU A 156 -22.81 15.56 -19.06
N ASP A 157 -23.31 15.57 -20.28
CA ASP A 157 -24.63 16.06 -20.66
C ASP A 157 -25.70 14.93 -20.69
N GLY A 158 -25.33 13.71 -20.36
CA GLY A 158 -26.22 12.55 -20.35
C GLY A 158 -25.66 11.32 -21.03
N GLU A 159 -26.53 10.36 -21.32
CA GLU A 159 -26.17 9.10 -22.00
C GLU A 159 -26.25 9.32 -23.54
N VAL A 160 -25.12 9.10 -24.22
CA VAL A 160 -25.05 9.12 -25.70
C VAL A 160 -25.21 7.71 -26.23
N ARG A 161 -26.14 7.52 -27.15
CA ARG A 161 -26.47 6.21 -27.77
C ARG A 161 -26.12 6.25 -29.25
N GLY A 162 -25.80 5.07 -29.78
CA GLY A 162 -25.47 4.94 -31.20
C GLY A 162 -25.14 3.51 -31.61
N ASN A 163 -24.52 3.38 -32.74
CA ASN A 163 -24.10 2.10 -33.30
C ASN A 163 -22.63 2.07 -33.64
N MET A 164 -21.87 1.15 -33.03
CA MET A 164 -20.48 0.88 -33.35
C MET A 164 -20.39 -0.02 -34.58
N THR A 165 -19.80 0.49 -35.66
CA THR A 165 -19.68 -0.27 -36.91
C THR A 165 -18.36 -1.01 -37.07
N LEU A 166 -17.30 -0.51 -36.39
CA LEU A 166 -16.00 -1.15 -36.39
C LEU A 166 -15.39 -1.08 -35.00
N LYS A 167 -14.69 -2.15 -34.60
CA LYS A 167 -13.78 -2.20 -33.45
C LYS A 167 -12.49 -2.85 -33.92
N ARG A 168 -11.41 -2.07 -33.90
CA ARG A 168 -10.10 -2.46 -34.44
C ARG A 168 -9.01 -2.29 -33.38
N GLN A 169 -8.12 -3.26 -33.28
CA GLN A 169 -6.97 -3.27 -32.41
C GLN A 169 -5.66 -3.13 -33.18
N PHE A 170 -4.70 -2.43 -32.59
CA PHE A 170 -3.39 -2.21 -33.18
C PHE A 170 -2.27 -2.65 -32.25
N ILE A 171 -1.23 -3.24 -32.81
CA ILE A 171 0.09 -3.37 -32.19
C ILE A 171 1.02 -2.43 -32.94
N ILE A 172 1.37 -1.29 -32.33
CA ILE A 172 2.27 -0.29 -32.91
C ILE A 172 3.55 -0.27 -32.07
N ARG A 173 4.69 -0.30 -32.73
CA ARG A 173 6.02 -0.14 -32.11
C ARG A 173 6.88 0.72 -33.02
N GLU A 174 7.59 1.71 -32.44
CA GLU A 174 8.44 2.65 -33.18
C GLU A 174 7.69 3.33 -34.35
N GLY A 175 6.42 3.71 -34.13
CA GLY A 175 5.56 4.30 -35.14
C GLY A 175 5.15 3.36 -36.28
N LYS A 176 5.35 2.04 -36.16
CA LYS A 176 5.01 1.06 -37.21
C LYS A 176 3.99 0.05 -36.75
N ILE A 177 2.95 -0.18 -37.54
CA ILE A 177 1.93 -1.18 -37.28
C ILE A 177 2.54 -2.57 -37.47
N LYS A 178 2.72 -3.32 -36.37
CA LYS A 178 3.17 -4.71 -36.36
C LYS A 178 1.98 -5.67 -36.50
N GLY A 179 0.83 -5.36 -35.89
CA GLY A 179 -0.40 -6.13 -35.98
C GLY A 179 -1.62 -5.23 -36.05
N MET A 180 -2.67 -5.71 -36.74
CA MET A 180 -3.96 -5.03 -36.88
C MET A 180 -5.05 -6.10 -36.96
N PHE A 181 -6.07 -6.00 -36.07
CA PHE A 181 -7.11 -7.01 -35.92
C PHE A 181 -8.47 -6.34 -35.73
N ASP A 182 -9.48 -6.81 -36.46
CA ASP A 182 -10.86 -6.43 -36.22
C ASP A 182 -11.47 -7.43 -35.22
N THR A 183 -12.09 -6.94 -34.15
CA THR A 183 -12.44 -7.76 -33.00
C THR A 183 -13.92 -7.64 -32.62
N GLY A 184 -14.46 -8.76 -32.06
CA GLY A 184 -15.77 -8.80 -31.43
C GLY A 184 -15.77 -8.33 -29.95
N LEU A 185 -16.52 -9.00 -29.08
CA LEU A 185 -16.76 -8.61 -27.68
C LEU A 185 -15.52 -8.67 -26.78
N THR A 186 -14.61 -9.60 -27.03
CA THR A 186 -13.37 -9.76 -26.25
C THR A 186 -12.19 -9.23 -27.02
N ILE A 187 -11.24 -8.65 -26.33
CA ILE A 187 -9.91 -8.36 -26.85
C ILE A 187 -9.37 -9.69 -27.34
N GLY A 188 -9.08 -9.79 -28.64
CA GLY A 188 -8.77 -11.07 -29.27
C GLY A 188 -7.65 -11.80 -28.54
N ASP A 189 -7.84 -13.08 -28.29
CA ASP A 189 -6.88 -13.97 -27.62
C ASP A 189 -5.48 -13.87 -28.27
N ALA A 190 -5.42 -13.61 -29.60
CA ALA A 190 -4.19 -13.41 -30.33
C ALA A 190 -3.36 -12.18 -29.87
N LEU A 191 -4.00 -11.05 -29.54
CA LEU A 191 -3.33 -9.88 -29.00
C LEU A 191 -2.81 -10.16 -27.58
N LEU A 192 -3.65 -10.76 -26.75
CA LEU A 192 -3.30 -11.14 -25.39
C LEU A 192 -2.14 -12.16 -25.39
N GLN A 193 -2.18 -13.15 -26.27
CA GLN A 193 -1.09 -14.11 -26.46
C GLN A 193 0.19 -13.44 -26.96
N ALA A 194 0.11 -12.50 -27.91
CA ALA A 194 1.27 -11.76 -28.39
C ALA A 194 1.90 -10.85 -27.31
N VAL A 195 1.07 -10.32 -26.42
CA VAL A 195 1.50 -9.49 -25.29
C VAL A 195 2.07 -10.34 -24.16
N LEU A 196 1.39 -11.40 -23.77
CA LEU A 196 1.78 -12.28 -22.66
C LEU A 196 2.89 -13.28 -23.05
N GLY A 197 3.09 -13.56 -24.34
CA GLY A 197 4.19 -14.40 -24.86
C GLY A 197 5.54 -13.67 -24.97
N GLY A 198 5.58 -12.36 -24.75
CA GLY A 198 6.81 -11.57 -24.70
C GLY A 198 7.53 -11.65 -23.35
N LYS A 199 8.81 -11.26 -23.33
CA LYS A 199 9.63 -11.22 -22.10
C LYS A 199 9.04 -10.25 -21.06
N ALA A 200 9.18 -10.56 -19.78
CA ALA A 200 8.58 -9.83 -18.63
C ALA A 200 8.75 -8.30 -18.66
N SER A 201 9.82 -7.77 -19.23
CA SER A 201 10.07 -6.32 -19.32
C SER A 201 9.18 -5.55 -20.30
N SER A 202 8.44 -6.24 -21.19
CA SER A 202 7.54 -5.62 -22.16
C SER A 202 6.06 -5.57 -21.71
N HIS A 203 5.75 -6.18 -20.55
CA HIS A 203 4.39 -6.40 -20.10
C HIS A 203 3.58 -5.13 -19.82
N MET A 204 4.22 -4.07 -19.32
CA MET A 204 3.52 -2.87 -18.86
C MET A 204 3.02 -1.96 -19.99
N LYS A 205 3.68 -1.95 -21.15
CA LYS A 205 3.34 -1.04 -22.25
C LYS A 205 1.98 -1.32 -22.92
N SER A 206 1.43 -2.52 -22.72
CA SER A 206 0.18 -2.93 -23.35
C SER A 206 -0.96 -3.25 -22.37
N ILE A 207 -0.76 -3.03 -21.07
CA ILE A 207 -1.77 -3.31 -20.03
C ILE A 207 -3.09 -2.62 -20.33
N VAL A 208 -3.08 -1.37 -20.80
CA VAL A 208 -4.30 -0.62 -21.12
C VAL A 208 -5.01 -1.17 -22.36
N ALA A 209 -4.26 -1.69 -23.33
CA ALA A 209 -4.83 -2.29 -24.55
C ALA A 209 -5.54 -3.64 -24.28
N THR A 210 -5.24 -4.28 -23.15
CA THR A 210 -5.72 -5.63 -22.81
C THR A 210 -6.76 -5.64 -21.69
N ILE A 211 -7.28 -4.48 -21.27
CA ILE A 211 -8.34 -4.38 -20.26
C ILE A 211 -9.58 -5.16 -20.74
N GLN A 212 -10.00 -6.13 -19.94
CA GLN A 212 -11.22 -6.91 -20.20
C GLN A 212 -12.44 -6.17 -19.65
N LYS A 213 -13.62 -6.56 -20.11
CA LYS A 213 -14.90 -5.95 -19.71
C LYS A 213 -15.09 -5.95 -18.19
N GLU A 214 -14.81 -7.06 -17.53
CA GLU A 214 -14.92 -7.22 -16.08
C GLU A 214 -13.96 -6.28 -15.34
N GLN A 215 -12.74 -6.15 -15.85
CA GLN A 215 -11.76 -5.21 -15.30
C GLN A 215 -12.19 -3.75 -15.52
N ASN A 216 -12.79 -3.43 -16.68
CA ASN A 216 -13.31 -2.09 -16.96
C ASN A 216 -14.42 -1.68 -15.99
N GLN A 217 -15.28 -2.63 -15.58
CA GLN A 217 -16.27 -2.39 -14.54
C GLN A 217 -15.65 -2.02 -13.19
N ILE A 218 -14.52 -2.65 -12.83
CA ILE A 218 -13.77 -2.31 -11.61
C ILE A 218 -13.17 -0.91 -11.74
N ILE A 219 -12.52 -0.62 -12.86
CA ILE A 219 -11.81 0.62 -13.11
C ILE A 219 -12.77 1.82 -13.03
N ARG A 220 -13.94 1.71 -13.66
CA ARG A 220 -14.91 2.82 -13.79
C ARG A 220 -16.01 2.85 -12.73
N ASN A 221 -15.93 2.01 -11.71
CA ASN A 221 -16.88 2.09 -10.60
C ASN A 221 -16.66 3.38 -9.81
N GLU A 222 -17.63 4.28 -9.80
CA GLU A 222 -17.57 5.60 -9.14
C GLU A 222 -18.51 5.70 -7.94
N THR A 223 -19.47 4.77 -7.80
CA THR A 223 -20.62 4.91 -6.90
C THR A 223 -20.40 4.29 -5.53
N ASP A 224 -19.81 3.10 -5.49
CA ASP A 224 -19.81 2.29 -4.29
C ASP A 224 -18.69 2.74 -3.29
N ARG A 225 -19.02 2.70 -2.02
CA ARG A 225 -18.06 3.04 -0.96
C ARG A 225 -17.05 1.93 -0.75
N TYR A 226 -17.51 0.69 -0.82
CA TYR A 226 -16.69 -0.51 -0.71
C TYR A 226 -16.81 -1.33 -1.99
N LEU A 227 -15.71 -1.42 -2.73
CA LEU A 227 -15.62 -2.25 -3.92
C LEU A 227 -14.75 -3.46 -3.60
N ILE A 228 -15.37 -4.63 -3.47
CA ILE A 228 -14.68 -5.89 -3.24
C ILE A 228 -14.42 -6.55 -4.60
N VAL A 229 -13.18 -6.88 -4.87
CA VAL A 229 -12.74 -7.57 -6.09
C VAL A 229 -12.12 -8.89 -5.69
N GLN A 230 -12.90 -9.95 -5.83
CA GLN A 230 -12.42 -11.32 -5.66
C GLN A 230 -11.97 -11.87 -7.01
N GLY A 231 -10.77 -12.46 -7.08
CA GLY A 231 -10.31 -13.01 -8.36
C GLY A 231 -9.24 -14.06 -8.17
N ALA A 232 -9.15 -14.97 -9.14
CA ALA A 232 -8.12 -16.00 -9.17
C ALA A 232 -6.71 -15.43 -9.25
N ALA A 233 -5.71 -16.24 -8.91
CA ALA A 233 -4.32 -15.93 -9.19
C ALA A 233 -4.13 -15.56 -10.67
N GLY A 234 -3.46 -14.45 -10.96
CA GLY A 234 -3.20 -14.03 -12.34
C GLY A 234 -4.40 -13.44 -13.10
N SER A 235 -5.54 -13.13 -12.44
CA SER A 235 -6.69 -12.49 -13.10
C SER A 235 -6.54 -10.98 -13.35
N GLY A 236 -5.41 -10.38 -12.95
CA GLY A 236 -5.14 -8.97 -13.16
C GLY A 236 -5.76 -8.03 -12.14
N LYS A 237 -6.13 -8.50 -10.95
CA LYS A 237 -6.69 -7.68 -9.85
C LYS A 237 -5.88 -6.41 -9.56
N THR A 238 -4.61 -6.58 -9.30
CA THR A 238 -3.70 -5.48 -8.98
C THR A 238 -3.55 -4.50 -10.13
N SER A 239 -3.45 -5.00 -11.37
CA SER A 239 -3.41 -4.16 -12.57
C SER A 239 -4.69 -3.33 -12.72
N ALA A 240 -5.87 -3.95 -12.54
CA ALA A 240 -7.15 -3.25 -12.57
C ALA A 240 -7.27 -2.20 -11.46
N ALA A 241 -6.72 -2.46 -10.26
CA ALA A 241 -6.68 -1.49 -9.18
C ALA A 241 -5.80 -0.27 -9.49
N LEU A 242 -4.62 -0.48 -10.07
CA LEU A 242 -3.72 0.62 -10.47
C LEU A 242 -4.30 1.43 -11.62
N GLN A 243 -4.94 0.77 -12.59
CA GLN A 243 -5.69 1.43 -13.66
C GLN A 243 -6.88 2.23 -13.10
N ARG A 244 -7.57 1.71 -12.09
CA ARG A 244 -8.61 2.42 -11.35
C ARG A 244 -8.06 3.68 -10.67
N VAL A 245 -6.90 3.58 -10.01
CA VAL A 245 -6.23 4.75 -9.43
C VAL A 245 -5.98 5.81 -10.50
N ALA A 246 -5.40 5.42 -11.64
CA ALA A 246 -5.14 6.33 -12.75
C ALA A 246 -6.44 6.93 -13.33
N PHE A 247 -7.51 6.14 -13.44
CA PHE A 247 -8.82 6.61 -13.87
C PHE A 247 -9.42 7.63 -12.89
N LEU A 248 -9.40 7.34 -11.58
CA LEU A 248 -9.96 8.23 -10.56
C LEU A 248 -9.19 9.56 -10.48
N LEU A 249 -7.85 9.53 -10.55
CA LEU A 249 -7.01 10.74 -10.59
C LEU A 249 -7.31 11.57 -11.84
N TYR A 250 -7.49 10.96 -13.00
CA TYR A 250 -7.87 11.64 -14.23
C TYR A 250 -9.28 12.25 -14.14
N ARG A 251 -10.25 11.45 -13.68
CA ARG A 251 -11.68 11.83 -13.61
C ARG A 251 -11.92 12.96 -12.61
N TYR A 252 -11.30 12.87 -11.44
CA TYR A 252 -11.47 13.81 -10.32
C TYR A 252 -10.27 14.76 -10.12
N ARG A 253 -9.50 15.03 -11.17
CA ARG A 253 -8.26 15.86 -11.14
C ARG A 253 -8.39 17.23 -10.46
N LYS A 254 -9.61 17.77 -10.28
CA LYS A 254 -9.86 19.03 -9.57
C LYS A 254 -9.96 18.86 -8.07
N THR A 255 -10.32 17.68 -7.58
CA THR A 255 -10.67 17.42 -6.18
C THR A 255 -9.90 16.26 -5.55
N LEU A 256 -9.26 15.42 -6.36
CA LEU A 256 -8.49 14.25 -5.93
C LEU A 256 -7.06 14.35 -6.43
N ARG A 257 -6.10 14.10 -5.54
CA ARG A 257 -4.66 14.08 -5.82
C ARG A 257 -4.06 12.76 -5.35
N SER A 258 -2.84 12.47 -5.80
CA SER A 258 -2.11 11.26 -5.41
C SER A 258 -1.87 11.15 -3.89
N ASP A 259 -1.71 12.27 -3.20
CA ASP A 259 -1.56 12.34 -1.73
C ASP A 259 -2.87 12.06 -0.96
N ASN A 260 -4.03 12.11 -1.63
CA ASN A 260 -5.33 11.74 -1.04
C ASN A 260 -5.69 10.26 -1.25
N MET A 261 -4.80 9.48 -1.84
CA MET A 261 -4.98 8.05 -2.07
C MET A 261 -3.86 7.26 -1.38
N MET A 262 -4.22 6.13 -0.79
CA MET A 262 -3.26 5.25 -0.13
C MET A 262 -3.44 3.81 -0.59
N LEU A 263 -2.32 3.14 -0.86
CA LEU A 263 -2.26 1.74 -1.24
C LEU A 263 -1.58 0.93 -0.14
N PHE A 264 -2.27 -0.05 0.40
CA PHE A 264 -1.70 -1.08 1.24
C PHE A 264 -1.22 -2.24 0.38
N SER A 265 0.07 -2.48 0.40
CA SER A 265 0.74 -3.57 -0.31
C SER A 265 1.11 -4.72 0.65
N PRO A 266 1.19 -5.96 0.16
CA PRO A 266 1.48 -7.12 1.00
C PRO A 266 2.89 -7.10 1.60
N ASN A 267 3.86 -6.53 0.88
CA ASN A 267 5.25 -6.44 1.31
C ASN A 267 5.98 -5.28 0.59
N PRO A 268 7.16 -4.85 1.11
CA PRO A 268 7.93 -3.74 0.53
C PRO A 268 8.46 -4.01 -0.89
N LEU A 269 8.78 -5.26 -1.23
CA LEU A 269 9.22 -5.65 -2.57
C LEU A 269 8.15 -5.38 -3.61
N PHE A 270 6.91 -5.72 -3.29
CA PHE A 270 5.75 -5.46 -4.14
C PHE A 270 5.49 -3.96 -4.31
N SER A 271 5.69 -3.17 -3.26
CA SER A 271 5.61 -1.69 -3.35
C SER A 271 6.60 -1.12 -4.36
N SER A 272 7.83 -1.64 -4.37
CA SER A 272 8.86 -1.23 -5.34
C SER A 272 8.44 -1.54 -6.79
N PHE A 273 7.84 -2.70 -7.03
CA PHE A 273 7.31 -3.09 -8.34
C PHE A 273 6.18 -2.15 -8.79
N ILE A 274 5.20 -1.88 -7.92
CA ILE A 274 4.06 -1.00 -8.23
C ILE A 274 4.51 0.44 -8.51
N SER A 275 5.55 0.92 -7.87
CA SER A 275 6.03 2.30 -8.00
C SER A 275 6.42 2.68 -9.43
N SER A 276 6.69 1.71 -10.31
CA SER A 276 6.96 1.94 -11.73
C SER A 276 5.69 2.03 -12.59
N VAL A 277 4.57 1.46 -12.15
CA VAL A 277 3.36 1.26 -12.97
C VAL A 277 2.55 2.55 -13.14
N LEU A 278 2.23 3.25 -12.06
CA LEU A 278 1.43 4.49 -12.13
C LEU A 278 2.08 5.58 -13.00
N PRO A 279 3.41 5.80 -12.93
CA PRO A 279 4.09 6.68 -13.87
C PRO A 279 3.95 6.25 -15.33
N GLU A 280 3.87 4.94 -15.63
CA GLU A 280 3.61 4.43 -16.97
C GLU A 280 2.18 4.72 -17.45
N LEU A 281 1.21 4.77 -16.55
CA LEU A 281 -0.16 5.18 -16.82
C LEU A 281 -0.35 6.71 -16.90
N GLY A 282 0.73 7.49 -16.74
CA GLY A 282 0.73 8.95 -16.85
C GLY A 282 0.44 9.69 -15.54
N GLU A 283 0.36 8.98 -14.42
CA GLU A 283 0.01 9.56 -13.12
C GLU A 283 1.20 9.56 -12.14
N GLU A 284 1.06 10.31 -11.05
CA GLU A 284 2.01 10.27 -9.93
C GLU A 284 1.72 9.07 -9.03
N ASN A 285 2.78 8.60 -8.35
CA ASN A 285 2.61 7.55 -7.37
C ASN A 285 1.75 8.04 -6.18
N VAL A 286 0.84 7.19 -5.75
CA VAL A 286 0.06 7.38 -4.53
C VAL A 286 0.89 7.02 -3.31
N VAL A 287 0.42 7.39 -2.11
CA VAL A 287 1.05 6.97 -0.85
C VAL A 287 0.99 5.45 -0.74
N GLN A 288 2.14 4.81 -0.61
CA GLN A 288 2.26 3.35 -0.48
C GLN A 288 2.82 3.00 0.89
N THR A 289 2.23 2.00 1.52
CA THR A 289 2.67 1.47 2.81
C THR A 289 2.30 0.00 2.95
N THR A 290 2.96 -0.71 3.85
CA THR A 290 2.47 -2.02 4.31
C THR A 290 1.56 -1.82 5.53
N PHE A 291 0.70 -2.78 5.81
CA PHE A 291 -0.13 -2.71 7.01
C PHE A 291 0.72 -2.73 8.30
N LYS A 292 1.82 -3.48 8.27
CA LYS A 292 2.78 -3.51 9.38
C LYS A 292 3.35 -2.12 9.67
N ASP A 293 3.90 -1.45 8.65
CA ASP A 293 4.54 -0.14 8.83
C ASP A 293 3.53 0.90 9.32
N PHE A 294 2.30 0.85 8.79
CA PHE A 294 1.20 1.72 9.22
C PHE A 294 0.82 1.53 10.71
N ILE A 295 0.80 0.29 11.20
CA ILE A 295 0.49 -0.03 12.60
C ILE A 295 1.68 0.34 13.49
N GLU A 296 2.91 0.04 13.08
CA GLU A 296 4.14 0.32 13.82
C GLU A 296 4.32 1.82 14.09
N ASP A 297 4.09 2.66 13.08
CA ASP A 297 4.12 4.12 13.21
C ASP A 297 3.12 4.64 14.27
N ARG A 298 1.98 3.97 14.43
CA ARG A 298 0.92 4.38 15.36
C ARG A 298 1.08 3.81 16.76
N ILE A 299 1.60 2.60 16.89
CA ILE A 299 1.93 2.00 18.20
C ILE A 299 3.01 2.85 18.88
N GLY A 300 4.01 3.32 18.12
CA GLY A 300 5.13 4.08 18.64
C GLY A 300 6.25 3.17 19.18
N ARG A 301 7.20 3.76 19.91
CA ARG A 301 8.44 3.09 20.34
C ARG A 301 8.34 2.36 21.69
N ASP A 302 7.18 2.38 22.33
CA ASP A 302 7.02 1.84 23.70
C ASP A 302 6.98 0.30 23.72
N LEU A 303 6.67 -0.33 22.58
CA LEU A 303 6.56 -1.77 22.42
C LEU A 303 7.31 -2.21 21.16
N GLN A 304 7.97 -3.35 21.22
CA GLN A 304 8.54 -4.02 20.06
C GLN A 304 7.46 -4.86 19.40
N LEU A 305 7.06 -4.46 18.18
CA LEU A 305 6.03 -5.18 17.44
C LEU A 305 6.62 -6.43 16.76
N GLU A 306 5.98 -7.58 16.98
CA GLU A 306 6.29 -8.81 16.24
C GLU A 306 6.01 -8.60 14.74
N ASN A 307 6.92 -9.08 13.88
CA ASN A 307 6.69 -9.02 12.46
C ASN A 307 5.68 -10.11 12.03
N PRO A 308 4.66 -9.82 11.19
CA PRO A 308 3.70 -10.82 10.72
C PRO A 308 4.34 -12.03 10.02
N PHE A 309 5.50 -11.82 9.39
CA PHE A 309 6.26 -12.90 8.77
C PHE A 309 6.91 -13.83 9.81
N ASP A 310 7.38 -13.29 10.94
CA ASP A 310 7.93 -14.09 12.04
C ASP A 310 6.83 -14.90 12.72
N GLN A 311 5.62 -14.33 12.90
CA GLN A 311 4.46 -15.05 13.36
C GLN A 311 4.12 -16.23 12.44
N THR A 312 4.13 -15.99 11.12
CA THR A 312 3.83 -17.02 10.12
C THR A 312 4.91 -18.12 10.14
N GLU A 313 6.18 -17.75 10.16
CA GLU A 313 7.30 -18.70 10.27
C GLU A 313 7.18 -19.56 11.53
N ALA A 314 6.88 -18.94 12.67
CA ALA A 314 6.66 -19.66 13.93
C ALA A 314 5.51 -20.67 13.81
N CYS A 315 4.37 -20.29 13.23
CA CYS A 315 3.24 -21.20 13.02
C CYS A 315 3.56 -22.37 12.07
N LEU A 316 4.41 -22.13 11.05
CA LEU A 316 4.80 -23.15 10.08
C LEU A 316 5.86 -24.13 10.64
N THR A 317 6.74 -23.66 11.51
CA THR A 317 7.86 -24.43 12.07
C THR A 317 7.52 -25.14 13.38
N MET A 318 6.48 -24.70 14.10
CA MET A 318 6.01 -25.38 15.30
C MET A 318 5.54 -26.80 14.98
N ALA A 319 5.95 -27.76 15.82
CA ALA A 319 5.41 -29.11 15.77
C ALA A 319 3.90 -29.11 16.03
N ASP A 320 3.17 -30.01 15.36
CA ASP A 320 1.74 -30.17 15.59
C ASP A 320 1.50 -30.65 17.03
N GLY A 321 0.86 -29.82 17.82
CA GLY A 321 0.66 -30.05 19.24
C GLY A 321 -0.16 -28.97 19.93
N GLU A 322 -0.28 -29.05 21.24
CA GLU A 322 -1.11 -28.16 22.06
C GLU A 322 -0.64 -26.70 22.00
N GLN A 323 0.66 -26.47 21.88
CA GLN A 323 1.21 -25.11 21.76
C GLN A 323 0.78 -24.42 20.47
N LEU A 324 0.87 -25.10 19.32
CA LEU A 324 0.42 -24.58 18.02
C LEU A 324 -1.10 -24.32 18.04
N LYS A 325 -1.89 -25.24 18.59
CA LYS A 325 -3.35 -25.07 18.69
C LYS A 325 -3.70 -23.86 19.55
N THR A 326 -3.04 -23.67 20.69
CA THR A 326 -3.23 -22.50 21.57
C THR A 326 -2.85 -21.20 20.85
N ARG A 327 -1.72 -21.20 20.14
CA ARG A 327 -1.28 -20.01 19.38
C ARG A 327 -2.28 -19.64 18.27
N ILE A 328 -2.72 -20.62 17.47
CA ILE A 328 -3.69 -20.40 16.40
C ILE A 328 -5.05 -19.94 16.97
N ALA A 329 -5.52 -20.53 18.08
CA ALA A 329 -6.76 -20.12 18.73
C ALA A 329 -6.68 -18.64 19.20
N GLY A 330 -5.55 -18.25 19.80
CA GLY A 330 -5.28 -16.87 20.20
C GLY A 330 -5.28 -15.91 19.04
N ILE A 331 -4.58 -16.24 17.95
CA ILE A 331 -4.53 -15.42 16.72
C ILE A 331 -5.93 -15.22 16.14
N ARG A 332 -6.71 -16.29 15.99
CA ARG A 332 -8.07 -16.24 15.43
C ARG A 332 -9.03 -15.43 16.28
N PHE A 333 -9.01 -15.66 17.60
CA PHE A 333 -9.91 -14.96 18.51
C PHE A 333 -9.61 -13.46 18.54
N LYS A 334 -8.34 -13.06 18.67
CA LYS A 334 -7.93 -11.65 18.69
C LYS A 334 -8.14 -10.93 17.36
N ALA A 335 -8.23 -11.68 16.26
CA ALA A 335 -8.56 -11.18 14.92
C ALA A 335 -10.08 -10.98 14.71
N SER A 336 -10.94 -11.44 15.62
CA SER A 336 -12.39 -11.40 15.48
C SER A 336 -13.03 -10.09 15.96
N LEU A 337 -14.26 -9.83 15.53
CA LEU A 337 -15.08 -8.74 16.07
C LEU A 337 -15.51 -8.99 17.54
N ALA A 338 -15.65 -10.26 17.95
CA ALA A 338 -15.97 -10.61 19.34
C ALA A 338 -14.88 -10.13 20.32
N TYR A 339 -13.60 -10.27 19.95
CA TYR A 339 -12.52 -9.73 20.79
C TYR A 339 -12.52 -8.20 20.83
N ARG A 340 -12.85 -7.54 19.73
CA ARG A 340 -13.03 -6.08 19.72
C ARG A 340 -14.16 -5.66 20.67
N GLU A 341 -15.28 -6.37 20.67
CA GLU A 341 -16.41 -6.12 21.57
C GLU A 341 -16.01 -6.32 23.04
N MET A 342 -15.20 -7.33 23.32
CA MET A 342 -14.60 -7.54 24.64
C MET A 342 -13.73 -6.34 25.07
N ILE A 343 -12.96 -5.73 24.16
CA ILE A 343 -12.21 -4.51 24.45
C ILE A 343 -13.14 -3.32 24.69
N ASP A 344 -14.24 -3.18 23.94
CA ASP A 344 -15.21 -2.11 24.17
C ASP A 344 -15.84 -2.25 25.57
N ASN A 345 -16.18 -3.46 26.01
CA ASN A 345 -16.66 -3.75 27.36
C ASN A 345 -15.60 -3.44 28.44
N TRP A 346 -14.32 -3.77 28.17
CA TRP A 346 -13.22 -3.40 29.04
C TRP A 346 -13.06 -1.87 29.18
N LEU A 347 -13.18 -1.13 28.10
CA LEU A 347 -13.13 0.33 28.12
C LEU A 347 -14.26 0.96 28.96
N GLU A 348 -15.44 0.34 29.01
CA GLU A 348 -16.52 0.74 29.89
C GLU A 348 -16.17 0.44 31.36
N HIS A 349 -15.58 -0.74 31.63
CA HIS A 349 -15.12 -1.12 32.98
C HIS A 349 -14.06 -0.15 33.53
N LEU A 350 -13.15 0.36 32.68
CA LEU A 350 -12.12 1.32 33.07
C LEU A 350 -12.66 2.64 33.63
N LYS A 351 -13.93 2.94 33.44
CA LYS A 351 -14.59 4.10 34.09
C LYS A 351 -14.76 3.91 35.59
N ALA A 352 -14.86 2.65 36.06
CA ALA A 352 -15.02 2.30 37.46
C ALA A 352 -13.69 1.92 38.12
N GLU A 353 -12.88 1.11 37.45
CA GLU A 353 -11.60 0.62 37.97
C GLU A 353 -10.68 0.15 36.84
N GLY A 354 -9.39 -0.13 37.14
CA GLY A 354 -8.45 -0.70 36.16
C GLY A 354 -7.59 0.30 35.39
N MET A 355 -7.81 1.60 35.51
CA MET A 355 -6.95 2.61 34.87
C MET A 355 -5.61 2.71 35.58
N ILE A 356 -4.53 2.62 34.82
CA ILE A 356 -3.15 2.69 35.32
C ILE A 356 -2.45 3.93 34.76
N PHE A 357 -1.89 4.73 35.65
CA PHE A 357 -1.23 5.98 35.32
C PHE A 357 0.27 5.90 35.65
N ARG A 358 1.06 6.62 34.85
CA ARG A 358 2.50 6.81 35.08
C ARG A 358 2.72 8.06 35.94
N ASP A 359 3.77 8.06 36.77
CA ASP A 359 4.19 9.24 37.50
C ASP A 359 4.58 10.34 36.53
N ILE A 360 4.25 11.57 36.89
CA ILE A 360 4.72 12.77 36.21
C ILE A 360 6.00 13.22 36.90
N THR A 361 7.12 12.99 36.25
CA THR A 361 8.44 13.26 36.79
C THR A 361 9.14 14.39 36.04
N PHE A 362 9.94 15.16 36.73
CA PHE A 362 10.84 16.15 36.16
C PHE A 362 12.16 16.07 36.90
N ARG A 363 13.27 15.78 36.18
CA ARG A 363 14.55 15.40 36.78
C ARG A 363 14.30 14.28 37.81
N ASP A 364 14.77 14.44 39.04
CA ASP A 364 14.63 13.45 40.11
C ASP A 364 13.37 13.64 40.99
N HIS A 365 12.48 14.59 40.62
CA HIS A 365 11.28 14.91 41.38
C HIS A 365 10.00 14.34 40.75
N ILE A 366 9.18 13.71 41.56
CA ILE A 366 7.81 13.34 41.21
C ILE A 366 6.92 14.56 41.41
N ILE A 367 6.37 15.13 40.34
CA ILE A 367 5.44 16.28 40.42
C ILE A 367 4.07 15.80 40.87
N VAL A 368 3.59 14.69 40.29
CA VAL A 368 2.32 14.03 40.63
C VAL A 368 2.52 12.54 40.43
N SER A 369 2.21 11.73 41.44
CA SER A 369 2.29 10.27 41.34
C SER A 369 1.12 9.67 40.55
N GLY A 370 1.31 8.53 39.92
CA GLY A 370 0.26 7.78 39.21
C GLY A 370 -0.92 7.46 40.13
N LYS A 371 -0.67 7.22 41.43
CA LYS A 371 -1.71 7.01 42.44
C LYS A 371 -2.57 8.25 42.66
N GLU A 372 -1.95 9.44 42.76
CA GLU A 372 -2.69 10.71 42.87
C GLU A 372 -3.52 10.98 41.63
N ILE A 373 -2.99 10.66 40.44
CA ILE A 373 -3.70 10.79 39.17
C ILE A 373 -4.93 9.88 39.17
N GLY A 374 -4.78 8.62 39.59
CA GLY A 374 -5.87 7.66 39.71
C GLY A 374 -6.96 8.12 40.68
N ASN A 375 -6.56 8.60 41.88
CA ASN A 375 -7.51 9.13 42.86
C ASN A 375 -8.30 10.32 42.30
N TYR A 376 -7.65 11.23 41.59
CA TYR A 376 -8.32 12.36 40.96
C TYR A 376 -9.27 11.92 39.83
N PHE A 377 -8.83 10.97 38.98
CA PHE A 377 -9.62 10.41 37.89
C PHE A 377 -10.92 9.75 38.39
N TYR A 378 -10.83 8.91 39.41
CA TYR A 378 -12.01 8.20 39.97
C TYR A 378 -12.91 9.09 40.85
N ALA A 379 -12.41 10.23 41.31
CA ALA A 379 -13.23 11.24 42.00
C ALA A 379 -14.10 12.08 41.03
N LEU A 380 -13.86 12.00 39.70
CA LEU A 380 -14.66 12.71 38.70
C LEU A 380 -16.04 12.03 38.51
N PRO A 381 -17.12 12.79 38.17
CA PRO A 381 -18.45 12.26 37.98
C PRO A 381 -18.56 11.11 36.99
N ASN A 382 -19.26 10.03 37.33
CA ASN A 382 -19.39 8.82 36.52
C ASN A 382 -20.23 8.98 35.22
N GLY A 383 -20.98 10.04 35.04
CA GLY A 383 -21.83 10.27 33.86
C GLY A 383 -21.09 10.76 32.60
N GLN A 384 -19.76 10.89 32.68
CA GLN A 384 -18.95 11.41 31.57
C GLN A 384 -18.30 10.28 30.76
N THR A 385 -18.00 10.56 29.50
CA THR A 385 -17.19 9.62 28.68
C THR A 385 -15.77 9.51 29.25
N LEU A 386 -15.13 8.36 29.00
CA LEU A 386 -13.74 8.11 29.41
C LEU A 386 -12.80 9.23 28.94
N LEU A 387 -12.95 9.65 27.68
CA LEU A 387 -12.12 10.71 27.10
C LEU A 387 -12.31 12.07 27.81
N ASN A 388 -13.54 12.46 28.09
CA ASN A 388 -13.82 13.74 28.79
C ASN A 388 -13.20 13.77 30.20
N ARG A 389 -13.25 12.62 30.91
CA ARG A 389 -12.61 12.50 32.24
C ARG A 389 -11.07 12.61 32.12
N LEU A 390 -10.47 11.96 31.13
CA LEU A 390 -9.03 12.03 30.87
C LEU A 390 -8.59 13.45 30.45
N GLU A 391 -9.41 14.19 29.72
CA GLU A 391 -9.15 15.60 29.40
C GLU A 391 -9.15 16.49 30.62
N GLN A 392 -10.05 16.26 31.58
CA GLN A 392 -10.05 16.98 32.85
C GLN A 392 -8.80 16.66 33.68
N VAL A 393 -8.37 15.40 33.71
CA VAL A 393 -7.10 14.99 34.33
C VAL A 393 -5.93 15.69 33.65
N ARG A 394 -5.88 15.73 32.32
CA ARG A 394 -4.86 16.45 31.53
C ARG A 394 -4.77 17.91 31.96
N ASP A 395 -5.89 18.57 32.03
CA ASP A 395 -5.95 20.00 32.37
C ASP A 395 -5.55 20.26 33.84
N TRP A 396 -5.92 19.34 34.74
CA TRP A 396 -5.46 19.36 36.11
C TRP A 396 -3.94 19.16 36.21
N LEU A 397 -3.38 18.19 35.51
CA LEU A 397 -1.92 17.94 35.44
C LEU A 397 -1.17 19.15 34.88
N LEU A 398 -1.66 19.78 33.83
CA LEU A 398 -1.03 20.97 33.26
C LEU A 398 -1.00 22.14 34.26
N ARG A 399 -2.04 22.28 35.12
CA ARG A 399 -2.03 23.27 36.21
C ARG A 399 -1.01 22.91 37.29
N ARG A 400 -0.90 21.63 37.69
CA ARG A 400 0.11 21.16 38.64
C ARG A 400 1.54 21.39 38.13
N ILE A 401 1.80 21.07 36.86
CA ILE A 401 3.08 21.32 36.20
C ILE A 401 3.40 22.81 36.12
N ALA A 402 2.43 23.66 35.88
CA ALA A 402 2.64 25.11 35.86
C ALA A 402 2.98 25.65 37.25
N ALA A 403 2.33 25.16 38.30
CA ALA A 403 2.66 25.53 39.69
C ALA A 403 4.07 25.05 40.09
N PHE A 404 4.42 23.81 39.75
CA PHE A 404 5.75 23.26 39.93
C PHE A 404 6.81 24.11 39.20
N SER A 405 6.59 24.39 37.91
CA SER A 405 7.49 25.21 37.08
C SER A 405 7.73 26.61 37.67
N LYS A 406 6.71 27.21 38.29
CA LYS A 406 6.85 28.52 38.97
C LYS A 406 7.75 28.45 40.22
N ARG A 407 7.65 27.34 40.96
CA ARG A 407 8.50 27.09 42.14
C ARG A 407 9.93 26.78 41.74
N GLU A 408 10.10 25.83 40.79
CA GLU A 408 11.36 25.31 40.31
C GLU A 408 12.28 26.38 39.66
N ARG A 409 11.67 27.47 39.13
CA ARG A 409 12.45 28.61 38.58
C ARG A 409 13.45 29.24 39.57
N LYS A 410 13.24 29.06 40.88
CA LYS A 410 14.06 29.65 41.90
C LYS A 410 15.30 28.82 42.22
N GLU A 411 15.36 27.58 41.72
CA GLU A 411 16.46 26.67 41.96
C GLU A 411 17.74 27.12 41.23
N ASP A 412 18.92 26.84 41.82
CA ASP A 412 20.21 27.29 41.33
C ASP A 412 20.54 26.76 39.93
N TRP A 413 20.18 25.50 39.63
CA TRP A 413 20.44 24.93 38.35
C TRP A 413 19.77 25.69 37.17
N VAL A 414 18.68 26.41 37.45
CA VAL A 414 17.99 27.21 36.42
C VAL A 414 18.78 28.46 36.09
N LEU A 415 19.50 29.02 37.10
CA LEU A 415 20.40 30.14 36.90
C LEU A 415 21.65 29.70 36.11
N GLU A 416 22.25 28.58 36.51
CA GLU A 416 23.40 28.00 35.80
C GLU A 416 23.09 27.74 34.31
N GLU A 417 21.90 27.17 33.99
CA GLU A 417 21.49 27.00 32.60
C GLU A 417 21.11 28.32 31.90
N ALA A 418 20.68 29.33 32.62
CA ALA A 418 20.38 30.63 32.06
C ALA A 418 21.63 31.34 31.55
N GLU A 419 22.76 31.17 32.22
CA GLU A 419 24.06 31.68 31.79
C GLU A 419 24.59 31.03 30.51
N LEU A 420 24.10 29.83 30.17
CA LEU A 420 24.49 29.08 28.97
C LEU A 420 23.56 29.34 27.77
N LEU A 421 22.62 30.27 27.86
CA LEU A 421 21.71 30.60 26.76
C LEU A 421 22.43 31.32 25.62
N ASP A 422 21.95 31.13 24.40
CA ASP A 422 22.49 31.71 23.18
C ASP A 422 22.21 33.23 23.09
N LYS A 423 23.04 33.96 22.35
CA LYS A 423 22.89 35.41 22.10
C LYS A 423 21.49 35.74 21.51
N SER A 424 20.88 34.84 20.75
CA SER A 424 19.53 35.01 20.19
C SER A 424 18.45 35.01 21.27
N ASP A 425 18.61 34.25 22.34
CA ASP A 425 17.72 34.21 23.49
C ASP A 425 17.75 35.53 24.25
N TYR A 426 18.97 36.08 24.49
CA TYR A 426 19.16 37.39 25.12
C TYR A 426 18.54 38.52 24.26
N ALA A 427 18.76 38.52 22.96
CA ALA A 427 18.14 39.49 22.04
C ALA A 427 16.61 39.49 22.14
N SER A 428 16.00 38.29 22.16
CA SER A 428 14.54 38.15 22.28
C SER A 428 13.96 38.66 23.61
N ILE A 429 14.79 38.67 24.68
CA ILE A 429 14.41 39.20 25.98
C ILE A 429 14.47 40.72 25.94
N PHE A 430 15.57 41.24 25.37
CA PHE A 430 15.78 42.68 25.23
C PHE A 430 14.62 43.33 24.41
N GLU A 431 14.23 42.74 23.30
CA GLU A 431 13.06 43.18 22.53
C GLU A 431 11.76 43.17 23.34
N LYS A 432 11.50 42.13 24.15
CA LYS A 432 10.31 42.04 25.00
C LYS A 432 10.30 43.05 26.14
N LEU A 433 11.46 43.39 26.67
CA LEU A 433 11.61 44.44 27.70
C LEU A 433 11.37 45.83 27.09
N GLN A 434 11.94 46.10 25.90
CA GLN A 434 11.71 47.35 25.16
C GLN A 434 10.24 47.56 24.78
N GLN A 435 9.56 46.52 24.20
CA GLN A 435 8.16 46.60 23.80
C GLN A 435 7.19 46.92 24.95
N LYS A 436 7.58 46.58 26.20
CA LYS A 436 6.74 46.87 27.37
C LYS A 436 6.94 48.26 27.97
N LYS A 437 7.80 49.11 27.38
CA LYS A 437 8.14 50.44 27.92
C LYS A 437 8.54 50.42 29.41
N GLN A 438 9.17 49.34 29.86
CA GLN A 438 9.55 49.10 31.26
C GLN A 438 11.05 49.33 31.51
N PHE A 439 11.78 49.90 30.54
CA PHE A 439 13.15 50.36 30.77
C PHE A 439 13.14 51.72 31.41
N SER A 440 13.70 51.79 32.60
CA SER A 440 14.18 53.05 33.18
C SER A 440 15.67 52.90 33.46
N GLU A 441 16.51 53.79 32.92
CA GLU A 441 17.97 53.73 33.01
C GLU A 441 18.55 53.90 34.45
N GLU A 442 17.68 53.96 35.49
CA GLU A 442 18.09 54.33 36.85
C GLU A 442 17.76 53.33 37.95
N THR A 443 17.30 52.07 37.65
CA THR A 443 16.92 51.17 38.75
C THR A 443 17.54 49.77 38.61
N PHE A 444 18.13 49.27 39.75
CA PHE A 444 18.59 47.88 39.92
C PHE A 444 17.53 46.82 39.67
N ASP A 445 16.27 47.16 39.56
CA ASP A 445 15.13 46.30 39.26
C ASP A 445 15.17 45.63 37.86
N ASP A 446 15.98 46.15 36.93
CA ASP A 446 16.05 45.64 35.57
C ASP A 446 16.87 44.35 35.49
N PHE A 447 17.92 44.20 36.30
CA PHE A 447 18.72 42.96 36.39
C PHE A 447 17.88 41.81 36.96
N ASP A 448 17.10 42.04 38.00
CA ASP A 448 16.23 41.01 38.57
C ASP A 448 15.13 40.59 37.61
N ARG A 449 14.63 41.52 36.79
CA ARG A 449 13.61 41.24 35.75
C ARG A 449 14.20 40.46 34.59
N GLU A 450 15.37 40.80 34.13
CA GLU A 450 16.10 40.07 33.09
C GLU A 450 16.40 38.64 33.55
N GLU A 451 16.94 38.45 34.74
CA GLU A 451 17.16 37.14 35.33
C GLU A 451 15.89 36.31 35.42
N GLN A 452 14.78 36.89 35.89
CA GLN A 452 13.49 36.21 35.95
C GLN A 452 12.97 35.78 34.57
N LEU A 453 13.22 36.56 33.51
CA LEU A 453 12.84 36.20 32.12
C LEU A 453 13.75 35.11 31.59
N LEU A 454 15.07 35.15 31.82
CA LEU A 454 15.99 34.10 31.46
C LEU A 454 15.59 32.78 32.12
N ARG A 455 15.40 32.76 33.43
CA ARG A 455 14.92 31.60 34.19
C ARG A 455 13.58 31.07 33.65
N LYS A 456 12.72 31.96 33.19
CA LYS A 456 11.44 31.57 32.57
C LYS A 456 11.63 30.87 31.20
N ILE A 457 12.59 31.34 30.41
CA ILE A 457 12.91 30.74 29.13
C ILE A 457 13.48 29.35 29.33
N VAL A 458 14.46 29.16 30.19
CA VAL A 458 15.05 27.88 30.55
C VAL A 458 13.95 26.89 30.98
N MET A 459 13.16 27.28 31.97
CA MET A 459 12.06 26.43 32.47
C MET A 459 11.04 26.08 31.41
N ASN A 460 10.66 27.03 30.56
CA ASN A 460 9.70 26.73 29.48
C ASN A 460 10.31 25.76 28.48
N ARG A 461 11.60 25.89 28.13
CA ARG A 461 12.30 24.97 27.21
C ARG A 461 12.38 23.56 27.81
N ARG A 462 12.76 23.42 29.08
CA ARG A 462 12.89 22.14 29.76
C ARG A 462 11.56 21.45 30.05
N ILE A 463 10.54 22.23 30.38
CA ILE A 463 9.20 21.66 30.69
C ILE A 463 8.33 21.42 29.46
N LYS A 464 8.66 21.99 28.30
CA LYS A 464 7.90 21.85 27.05
C LYS A 464 7.70 20.38 26.62
N PRO A 465 8.72 19.49 26.68
CA PRO A 465 8.54 18.08 26.39
C PRO A 465 7.54 17.39 27.32
N LEU A 466 7.63 17.66 28.64
CA LEU A 466 6.71 17.10 29.61
C LEU A 466 5.27 17.57 29.39
N ARG A 467 5.06 18.86 29.14
CA ARG A 467 3.72 19.39 28.78
C ARG A 467 3.18 18.75 27.50
N ARG A 468 4.04 18.48 26.51
CA ARG A 468 3.67 17.80 25.29
C ARG A 468 3.19 16.37 25.58
N LYS A 469 3.93 15.60 26.37
CA LYS A 469 3.56 14.24 26.80
C LYS A 469 2.19 14.23 27.51
N VAL A 470 1.97 15.18 28.45
CA VAL A 470 0.69 15.28 29.14
C VAL A 470 -0.44 15.67 28.21
N LYS A 471 -0.23 16.59 27.26
CA LYS A 471 -1.21 16.94 26.25
C LYS A 471 -1.57 15.77 25.31
N GLN A 472 -0.63 14.87 25.09
CA GLN A 472 -0.81 13.65 24.27
C GLN A 472 -1.34 12.46 25.07
N LEU A 473 -1.71 12.66 26.33
CA LEU A 473 -2.20 11.65 27.28
C LEU A 473 -1.19 10.48 27.50
N GLU A 474 0.11 10.72 27.34
CA GLU A 474 1.15 9.72 27.54
C GLU A 474 1.37 9.35 29.02
N PHE A 475 0.72 10.05 29.95
CA PHE A 475 0.68 9.69 31.37
C PHE A 475 -0.17 8.46 31.67
N ILE A 476 -0.91 7.94 30.71
CA ILE A 476 -1.67 6.71 30.81
C ILE A 476 -0.75 5.54 30.42
N ASN A 477 -0.67 4.51 31.24
CA ASN A 477 0.07 3.31 30.92
C ASN A 477 -0.79 2.33 30.13
N CYS A 478 -1.02 2.63 28.84
CA CYS A 478 -1.87 1.82 27.97
C CYS A 478 -1.40 0.35 27.87
N GLN A 479 -0.10 0.07 27.96
CA GLN A 479 0.45 -1.29 27.95
C GLN A 479 -0.05 -2.09 29.14
N LYS A 480 0.08 -1.55 30.36
CA LYS A 480 -0.43 -2.22 31.56
C LYS A 480 -1.96 -2.33 31.56
N VAL A 481 -2.66 -1.26 31.11
CA VAL A 481 -4.12 -1.29 30.99
C VAL A 481 -4.58 -2.40 30.05
N TYR A 482 -3.86 -2.63 28.93
CA TYR A 482 -4.16 -3.73 28.01
C TYR A 482 -3.84 -5.09 28.64
N SER A 483 -2.73 -5.22 29.36
CA SER A 483 -2.33 -6.46 30.03
C SER A 483 -3.33 -6.87 31.11
N GLU A 484 -4.02 -5.93 31.76
CA GLU A 484 -5.05 -6.23 32.76
C GLU A 484 -6.26 -7.02 32.21
N ILE A 485 -6.53 -6.93 30.91
CA ILE A 485 -7.57 -7.74 30.25
C ILE A 485 -7.32 -9.24 30.51
N PHE A 486 -6.05 -9.65 30.50
CA PHE A 486 -5.64 -11.04 30.64
C PHE A 486 -5.56 -11.56 32.08
N TYR A 487 -5.92 -10.71 33.08
CA TYR A 487 -6.09 -11.07 34.46
C TYR A 487 -7.57 -11.21 34.87
N GLN A 488 -8.48 -10.76 33.99
CA GLN A 488 -9.91 -10.81 34.24
C GLN A 488 -10.46 -12.24 34.04
N GLU A 489 -11.47 -12.58 34.79
CA GLU A 489 -12.24 -13.84 34.62
C GLU A 489 -13.34 -13.61 33.58
N TYR A 490 -13.36 -14.43 32.55
CA TYR A 490 -14.37 -14.44 31.50
C TYR A 490 -15.13 -15.75 31.49
N THR A 491 -16.40 -15.71 31.07
CA THR A 491 -17.21 -16.93 30.93
C THR A 491 -16.80 -17.70 29.67
N ASN A 492 -16.88 -19.02 29.71
CA ASN A 492 -16.50 -19.90 28.57
C ASN A 492 -17.34 -19.66 27.31
N GLU A 493 -18.47 -18.94 27.39
CA GLU A 493 -19.30 -18.59 26.23
C GLU A 493 -18.70 -17.43 25.38
N THR A 494 -17.83 -16.61 26.00
CA THR A 494 -17.28 -15.41 25.37
C THR A 494 -15.84 -15.55 24.91
N VAL A 495 -15.13 -16.60 25.35
CA VAL A 495 -13.71 -16.80 25.07
C VAL A 495 -13.44 -18.25 24.61
N PRO A 496 -12.35 -18.50 23.86
CA PRO A 496 -12.02 -19.85 23.40
C PRO A 496 -11.61 -20.76 24.59
N ASP A 497 -11.80 -22.07 24.44
CA ASP A 497 -11.52 -23.11 25.47
C ASP A 497 -10.10 -23.01 26.08
N ARG A 498 -9.12 -22.46 25.33
CA ARG A 498 -7.72 -22.32 25.77
C ARG A 498 -7.38 -20.93 26.29
N TRP A 499 -8.38 -20.15 26.67
CA TRP A 499 -8.18 -18.74 27.03
C TRP A 499 -7.15 -18.53 28.14
N GLY A 500 -7.13 -19.40 29.16
CA GLY A 500 -6.14 -19.32 30.24
C GLY A 500 -4.68 -19.43 29.77
N ASP A 501 -4.40 -20.30 28.81
CA ASP A 501 -3.05 -20.45 28.25
C ASP A 501 -2.70 -19.30 27.32
N ILE A 502 -3.66 -18.79 26.53
CA ILE A 502 -3.53 -17.60 25.72
C ILE A 502 -3.20 -16.39 26.59
N CYS A 503 -3.92 -16.20 27.69
CA CYS A 503 -3.66 -15.12 28.65
C CYS A 503 -2.25 -15.19 29.23
N ARG A 504 -1.82 -16.36 29.65
CA ARG A 504 -0.48 -16.56 30.22
C ARG A 504 0.61 -16.21 29.22
N SER A 505 0.51 -16.73 28.00
CA SER A 505 1.48 -16.45 26.94
C SER A 505 1.53 -14.97 26.57
N THR A 506 0.37 -14.32 26.46
CA THR A 506 0.29 -12.88 26.09
C THR A 506 0.91 -12.00 27.18
N ARG A 507 0.60 -12.26 28.46
CA ARG A 507 1.18 -11.51 29.58
C ARG A 507 2.71 -11.57 29.59
N MET A 508 3.28 -12.77 29.47
CA MET A 508 4.74 -12.95 29.45
C MET A 508 5.39 -12.07 28.36
N ARG A 509 4.86 -12.06 27.16
CA ARG A 509 5.41 -11.27 26.06
C ARG A 509 5.28 -9.76 26.31
N PHE A 510 4.14 -9.30 26.82
CA PHE A 510 3.98 -7.87 27.14
C PHE A 510 4.88 -7.41 28.30
N GLU A 511 5.19 -8.28 29.28
CA GLU A 511 6.15 -8.02 30.36
C GLU A 511 7.58 -7.88 29.83
N GLU A 512 7.93 -8.62 28.78
CA GLU A 512 9.19 -8.52 28.07
C GLU A 512 9.28 -7.29 27.15
N GLY A 513 8.19 -6.56 26.96
CA GLY A 513 8.09 -5.40 26.10
C GLY A 513 7.72 -5.74 24.65
N ASP A 514 7.41 -7.00 24.36
CA ASP A 514 7.00 -7.48 23.05
C ASP A 514 5.48 -7.38 22.87
N CYS A 515 5.05 -6.93 21.71
CA CYS A 515 3.66 -6.94 21.27
C CYS A 515 3.48 -8.03 20.19
N PRO A 516 2.79 -9.13 20.47
CA PRO A 516 2.43 -10.11 19.46
C PRO A 516 1.66 -9.47 18.30
N TRP A 517 1.86 -9.96 17.08
CA TRP A 517 1.19 -9.38 15.92
C TRP A 517 -0.34 -9.40 16.03
N GLU A 518 -0.90 -10.47 16.60
CA GLU A 518 -2.34 -10.57 16.83
C GLU A 518 -2.89 -9.58 17.86
N ASP A 519 -2.04 -9.03 18.73
CA ASP A 519 -2.39 -8.01 19.72
C ASP A 519 -2.20 -6.58 19.20
N ALA A 520 -1.50 -6.40 18.09
CA ALA A 520 -1.13 -5.07 17.57
C ALA A 520 -2.35 -4.18 17.29
N VAL A 521 -3.33 -4.67 16.54
CA VAL A 521 -4.55 -3.92 16.22
C VAL A 521 -5.47 -3.77 17.43
N PRO A 522 -5.76 -4.82 18.22
CA PRO A 522 -6.51 -4.70 19.45
C PRO A 522 -5.93 -3.70 20.46
N TYR A 523 -4.63 -3.77 20.71
CA TYR A 523 -3.93 -2.82 21.56
C TYR A 523 -4.03 -1.38 21.02
N LEU A 524 -3.78 -1.20 19.74
CA LEU A 524 -3.85 0.12 19.10
C LEU A 524 -5.28 0.69 19.13
N TYR A 525 -6.28 -0.15 18.88
CA TYR A 525 -7.69 0.22 18.99
C TYR A 525 -8.04 0.73 20.38
N MET A 526 -7.66 -0.01 21.44
CA MET A 526 -7.86 0.41 22.82
C MET A 526 -7.11 1.73 23.12
N LYS A 527 -5.83 1.81 22.76
CA LYS A 527 -4.99 3.00 22.96
C LYS A 527 -5.60 4.25 22.31
N GLU A 528 -6.05 4.15 21.06
CA GLU A 528 -6.67 5.28 20.35
C GLU A 528 -8.04 5.68 20.92
N LYS A 529 -8.81 4.72 21.45
CA LYS A 529 -10.05 5.02 22.18
C LYS A 529 -9.79 5.76 23.48
N ILE A 530 -8.75 5.40 24.21
CA ILE A 530 -8.34 6.06 25.46
C ILE A 530 -7.77 7.46 25.18
N GLN A 531 -6.84 7.58 24.24
CA GLN A 531 -6.10 8.82 23.97
C GLN A 531 -6.80 9.78 23.00
N GLY A 532 -7.92 9.38 22.43
CA GLY A 532 -8.60 10.12 21.39
C GLY A 532 -8.00 9.80 20.01
N ARG A 533 -8.85 9.35 19.11
CA ARG A 533 -8.45 8.95 17.77
C ARG A 533 -8.14 10.17 16.90
N LYS A 534 -6.99 10.15 16.28
CA LYS A 534 -6.66 11.04 15.15
C LYS A 534 -7.00 10.32 13.85
N GLY A 535 -8.27 10.43 13.42
CA GLY A 535 -8.67 9.95 12.09
C GLY A 535 -7.93 10.75 11.02
N ASN A 536 -7.45 10.06 9.99
CA ASN A 536 -6.91 10.73 8.81
C ASN A 536 -8.08 11.09 7.87
N HIS A 537 -8.39 12.38 7.76
CA HIS A 537 -9.46 12.89 6.90
C HIS A 537 -8.95 13.33 5.51
N GLU A 538 -7.65 13.31 5.28
CA GLU A 538 -7.04 13.71 4.02
C GLU A 538 -7.09 12.58 2.98
N ILE A 539 -6.97 11.33 3.43
CA ILE A 539 -7.10 10.16 2.57
C ILE A 539 -8.57 9.96 2.20
N ARG A 540 -8.84 9.90 0.90
CA ARG A 540 -10.17 9.74 0.30
C ARG A 540 -10.42 8.39 -0.34
N HIS A 541 -9.35 7.74 -0.82
CA HIS A 541 -9.39 6.41 -1.40
C HIS A 541 -8.33 5.53 -0.77
N LEU A 542 -8.73 4.34 -0.36
CA LEU A 542 -7.88 3.30 0.16
C LEU A 542 -7.95 2.10 -0.76
N ILE A 543 -6.80 1.64 -1.21
CA ILE A 543 -6.66 0.42 -1.99
C ILE A 543 -5.96 -0.61 -1.11
N ILE A 544 -6.57 -1.79 -0.95
CA ILE A 544 -6.02 -2.86 -0.13
C ILE A 544 -5.83 -4.06 -1.05
N ASP A 545 -4.58 -4.42 -1.30
CA ASP A 545 -4.26 -5.61 -2.07
C ASP A 545 -4.02 -6.81 -1.14
N GLU A 546 -4.21 -8.01 -1.65
CA GLU A 546 -4.14 -9.27 -0.89
C GLU A 546 -5.03 -9.28 0.37
N ALA A 547 -6.24 -8.75 0.24
CA ALA A 547 -7.15 -8.48 1.35
C ALA A 547 -7.66 -9.74 2.06
N GLN A 548 -7.49 -10.94 1.49
CA GLN A 548 -7.78 -12.20 2.16
C GLN A 548 -6.89 -12.42 3.41
N ASP A 549 -5.78 -11.69 3.52
CA ASP A 549 -4.88 -11.78 4.68
C ASP A 549 -5.31 -10.89 5.85
N TYR A 550 -6.32 -10.04 5.64
CA TYR A 550 -6.78 -9.11 6.65
C TYR A 550 -8.00 -9.64 7.39
N SER A 551 -7.97 -9.51 8.70
CA SER A 551 -9.03 -9.93 9.59
C SER A 551 -10.19 -8.93 9.68
N PRO A 552 -11.38 -9.35 10.18
CA PRO A 552 -12.50 -8.45 10.47
C PRO A 552 -12.14 -7.32 11.46
N ALA A 553 -11.32 -7.60 12.47
CA ALA A 553 -10.85 -6.58 13.41
C ALA A 553 -9.98 -5.51 12.73
N GLN A 554 -9.11 -5.92 11.79
CA GLN A 554 -8.29 -5.01 11.00
C GLN A 554 -9.14 -4.16 10.06
N LEU A 555 -10.17 -4.73 9.40
CA LEU A 555 -11.14 -3.98 8.61
C LEU A 555 -11.82 -2.91 9.45
N SER A 556 -12.39 -3.32 10.58
CA SER A 556 -13.09 -2.42 11.50
C SER A 556 -12.20 -1.28 11.98
N TYR A 557 -10.92 -1.56 12.24
CA TYR A 557 -9.94 -0.57 12.60
C TYR A 557 -9.68 0.42 11.45
N LEU A 558 -9.49 -0.06 10.20
CA LEU A 558 -9.27 0.80 9.04
C LEU A 558 -10.48 1.68 8.73
N GLN A 559 -11.71 1.14 8.83
CA GLN A 559 -12.94 1.92 8.66
C GLN A 559 -13.03 3.08 9.67
N ALA A 560 -12.59 2.84 10.88
CA ALA A 560 -12.55 3.83 11.93
C ALA A 560 -11.38 4.81 11.81
N ALA A 561 -10.22 4.38 11.29
CA ALA A 561 -9.06 5.24 11.04
C ALA A 561 -9.27 6.15 9.81
N PHE A 562 -10.09 5.73 8.84
CA PHE A 562 -10.39 6.45 7.61
C PHE A 562 -11.91 6.59 7.37
N PRO A 563 -12.63 7.34 8.19
CA PRO A 563 -14.09 7.32 8.22
C PRO A 563 -14.77 7.88 6.96
N ARG A 564 -14.04 8.67 6.16
CA ARG A 564 -14.55 9.28 4.91
C ARG A 564 -14.00 8.62 3.64
N CYS A 565 -13.30 7.51 3.79
CA CYS A 565 -12.60 6.88 2.70
C CYS A 565 -13.51 5.93 1.92
N ARG A 566 -13.33 5.88 0.60
CA ARG A 566 -13.82 4.78 -0.24
C ARG A 566 -12.74 3.71 -0.29
N MET A 567 -13.11 2.45 -0.26
CA MET A 567 -12.15 1.35 -0.23
C MET A 567 -12.33 0.45 -1.46
N THR A 568 -11.21 0.13 -2.11
CA THR A 568 -11.11 -0.91 -3.13
C THR A 568 -10.31 -2.06 -2.54
N ILE A 569 -10.94 -3.21 -2.40
CA ILE A 569 -10.48 -4.35 -1.59
C ILE A 569 -10.30 -5.52 -2.54
N LEU A 570 -9.04 -5.93 -2.74
CA LEU A 570 -8.66 -6.93 -3.76
C LEU A 570 -8.12 -8.18 -3.08
N GLY A 571 -8.55 -9.36 -3.52
CA GLY A 571 -8.00 -10.57 -2.96
C GLY A 571 -8.40 -11.86 -3.68
N ASP A 572 -7.76 -12.96 -3.24
CA ASP A 572 -8.02 -14.32 -3.66
C ASP A 572 -8.11 -15.21 -2.41
N MET A 573 -9.32 -15.69 -2.10
CA MET A 573 -9.52 -16.54 -0.92
C MET A 573 -8.65 -17.81 -0.94
N ASN A 574 -8.31 -18.33 -2.11
CA ASN A 574 -7.44 -19.49 -2.25
C ASN A 574 -5.96 -19.18 -1.93
N GLN A 575 -5.58 -17.90 -1.80
CA GLN A 575 -4.23 -17.45 -1.45
C GLN A 575 -4.13 -16.92 -0.02
N ALA A 576 -5.07 -17.24 0.86
CA ALA A 576 -4.99 -16.93 2.28
C ALA A 576 -3.90 -17.78 2.95
N ILE A 577 -2.85 -17.15 3.48
CA ILE A 577 -1.69 -17.87 4.04
C ILE A 577 -1.48 -17.63 5.54
N TYR A 578 -2.12 -16.63 6.12
CA TYR A 578 -1.96 -16.31 7.54
C TYR A 578 -2.96 -17.06 8.42
N ALA A 579 -2.54 -17.44 9.61
CA ALA A 579 -3.37 -18.20 10.57
C ALA A 579 -4.69 -17.50 10.89
N GLN A 580 -4.73 -16.17 10.86
CA GLN A 580 -5.92 -15.36 11.13
C GLN A 580 -6.97 -15.43 10.02
N SER A 581 -6.58 -15.73 8.78
CA SER A 581 -7.47 -15.76 7.61
C SER A 581 -7.92 -17.18 7.23
N LEU A 582 -7.31 -18.21 7.80
CA LEU A 582 -7.67 -19.60 7.54
C LEU A 582 -8.97 -19.97 8.26
N ALA A 583 -9.98 -20.40 7.51
CA ALA A 583 -11.30 -20.81 8.00
C ALA A 583 -12.05 -19.74 8.84
N ALA A 584 -11.86 -18.47 8.55
CA ALA A 584 -12.51 -17.33 9.20
C ALA A 584 -12.95 -16.28 8.15
N ASP A 585 -13.80 -15.36 8.58
CA ASP A 585 -14.12 -14.18 7.80
C ASP A 585 -12.89 -13.33 7.55
N THR A 586 -12.84 -12.73 6.37
CA THR A 586 -11.80 -11.80 5.94
C THR A 586 -12.42 -10.51 5.42
N MET A 587 -11.62 -9.54 5.04
CA MET A 587 -12.12 -8.32 4.37
C MET A 587 -12.89 -8.59 3.08
N LEU A 588 -12.81 -9.79 2.50
CA LEU A 588 -13.57 -10.17 1.31
C LEU A 588 -15.00 -10.69 1.62
N SER A 589 -15.34 -10.83 2.90
CA SER A 589 -16.65 -11.29 3.36
C SER A 589 -17.68 -10.17 3.29
N GLU A 590 -18.64 -10.26 2.37
CA GLU A 590 -19.63 -9.20 2.09
C GLU A 590 -20.47 -8.79 3.30
N HIS A 591 -20.82 -9.75 4.17
CA HIS A 591 -21.65 -9.50 5.35
C HIS A 591 -21.01 -8.59 6.40
N LEU A 592 -19.71 -8.29 6.28
CA LEU A 592 -19.02 -7.32 7.13
C LEU A 592 -19.30 -5.86 6.75
N TYR A 593 -20.02 -5.62 5.65
CA TYR A 593 -20.32 -4.31 5.11
C TYR A 593 -21.83 -4.04 5.08
N ASN A 594 -22.18 -2.75 5.03
CA ASN A 594 -23.56 -2.39 4.74
C ASN A 594 -23.89 -2.80 3.28
N PRO A 595 -24.95 -3.58 3.06
CA PRO A 595 -25.34 -4.04 1.71
C PRO A 595 -25.54 -2.91 0.70
N ASP A 596 -26.03 -1.75 1.14
CA ASP A 596 -26.28 -0.59 0.27
C ASP A 596 -24.99 0.16 -0.14
N GLU A 597 -23.86 -0.13 0.50
CA GLU A 597 -22.58 0.56 0.29
C GLU A 597 -21.51 -0.34 -0.36
N VAL A 598 -21.79 -1.63 -0.52
CA VAL A 598 -20.81 -2.61 -0.99
C VAL A 598 -21.17 -3.16 -2.38
N LYS A 599 -20.17 -3.27 -3.23
CA LYS A 599 -20.25 -3.98 -4.52
C LYS A 599 -19.16 -5.03 -4.59
N LYS A 600 -19.54 -6.26 -4.90
CA LYS A 600 -18.59 -7.34 -5.18
C LYS A 600 -18.54 -7.64 -6.66
N LEU A 601 -17.33 -7.75 -7.17
CA LEU A 601 -17.03 -8.18 -8.54
C LEU A 601 -16.07 -9.37 -8.50
N THR A 602 -16.27 -10.33 -9.40
CA THR A 602 -15.44 -11.54 -9.42
C THR A 602 -14.74 -11.66 -10.77
N LEU A 603 -13.43 -11.94 -10.72
CA LEU A 603 -12.57 -12.18 -11.87
C LEU A 603 -12.18 -13.66 -11.88
N LEU A 604 -12.83 -14.48 -12.71
CA LEU A 604 -12.61 -15.93 -12.74
C LEU A 604 -11.46 -16.34 -13.68
N ARG A 605 -11.19 -15.56 -14.72
CA ARG A 605 -10.21 -15.90 -15.75
C ARG A 605 -8.79 -15.52 -15.33
N SER A 606 -7.87 -16.47 -15.38
CA SER A 606 -6.45 -16.29 -15.11
C SER A 606 -5.67 -16.14 -16.42
N TYR A 607 -4.95 -15.03 -16.58
CA TYR A 607 -4.24 -14.69 -17.83
C TYR A 607 -2.73 -14.90 -17.74
N ARG A 608 -2.19 -15.07 -16.54
CA ARG A 608 -0.76 -14.98 -16.24
C ARG A 608 0.01 -16.24 -16.54
N SER A 609 -0.41 -17.34 -15.94
CA SER A 609 0.24 -18.64 -16.07
C SER A 609 -0.24 -19.38 -17.31
N THR A 610 0.55 -20.34 -17.77
CA THR A 610 0.11 -21.24 -18.82
C THR A 610 -1.09 -22.08 -18.38
N LYS A 611 -1.86 -22.59 -19.35
CA LYS A 611 -3.03 -23.41 -19.11
C LYS A 611 -2.71 -24.64 -18.26
N GLU A 612 -1.57 -25.24 -18.50
CA GLU A 612 -1.08 -26.45 -17.83
C GLU A 612 -0.77 -26.16 -16.36
N ILE A 613 -0.06 -25.08 -16.05
CA ILE A 613 0.22 -24.67 -14.66
C ILE A 613 -1.08 -24.31 -13.93
N MET A 614 -2.01 -23.64 -14.61
CA MET A 614 -3.27 -23.26 -13.98
C MET A 614 -4.17 -24.47 -13.75
N ASN A 615 -4.24 -25.44 -14.69
CA ASN A 615 -4.99 -26.68 -14.51
C ASN A 615 -4.46 -27.51 -13.36
N PHE A 616 -3.14 -27.59 -13.23
CA PHE A 616 -2.48 -28.23 -12.09
C PHE A 616 -2.83 -27.50 -10.77
N SER A 617 -2.60 -26.20 -10.72
CA SER A 617 -2.74 -25.43 -9.49
C SER A 617 -4.19 -25.36 -8.99
N ARG A 618 -5.18 -25.16 -9.88
CA ARG A 618 -6.58 -25.10 -9.48
C ARG A 618 -7.14 -26.40 -8.90
N ALA A 619 -6.55 -27.54 -9.26
CA ALA A 619 -6.95 -28.84 -8.72
C ALA A 619 -6.54 -29.01 -7.25
N ILE A 620 -5.53 -28.24 -6.78
CA ILE A 620 -5.03 -28.30 -5.41
C ILE A 620 -6.04 -27.73 -4.40
N VAL A 621 -6.83 -26.72 -4.80
CA VAL A 621 -7.68 -25.95 -3.86
C VAL A 621 -9.16 -26.26 -4.01
N PRO A 622 -9.94 -26.31 -2.91
CA PRO A 622 -11.39 -26.45 -2.96
C PRO A 622 -12.01 -25.31 -3.78
N GLY A 623 -12.95 -25.62 -4.68
CA GLY A 623 -13.61 -24.61 -5.52
C GLY A 623 -12.76 -24.09 -6.68
N GLY A 624 -11.53 -24.56 -6.85
CA GLY A 624 -10.63 -24.16 -7.94
C GLY A 624 -11.18 -24.47 -9.35
N GLY A 625 -12.17 -25.37 -9.48
CA GLY A 625 -12.86 -25.65 -10.74
C GLY A 625 -13.56 -24.43 -11.36
N GLN A 626 -13.87 -23.38 -10.59
CA GLN A 626 -14.42 -22.13 -11.10
C GLN A 626 -13.37 -21.25 -11.80
N ILE A 627 -12.08 -21.52 -11.61
CA ILE A 627 -10.98 -20.75 -12.21
C ILE A 627 -10.87 -21.16 -13.69
N GLU A 628 -11.01 -20.18 -14.57
CA GLU A 628 -10.89 -20.34 -16.00
C GLU A 628 -9.45 -20.06 -16.45
N PRO A 629 -8.69 -21.08 -16.91
CA PRO A 629 -7.37 -20.83 -17.45
C PRO A 629 -7.50 -20.13 -18.82
N PHE A 630 -6.61 -19.18 -19.06
CA PHE A 630 -6.45 -18.60 -20.38
C PHE A 630 -5.78 -19.63 -21.32
N ASP A 631 -6.21 -19.67 -22.59
CA ASP A 631 -5.71 -20.64 -23.57
C ASP A 631 -4.29 -20.26 -24.06
N ARG A 632 -3.33 -20.35 -23.17
CA ARG A 632 -1.89 -20.16 -23.41
C ARG A 632 -1.16 -21.45 -23.05
N SER A 633 -0.81 -22.21 -24.06
CA SER A 633 -0.12 -23.49 -23.87
C SER A 633 1.32 -23.32 -23.39
N GLY A 634 1.76 -24.22 -22.53
CA GLY A 634 3.10 -24.33 -22.00
C GLY A 634 3.50 -25.76 -21.69
N LYS A 635 4.57 -25.93 -20.91
CA LYS A 635 4.98 -27.24 -20.42
C LYS A 635 4.09 -27.67 -19.26
N LEU A 636 3.86 -28.97 -19.12
CA LEU A 636 3.27 -29.54 -17.92
C LEU A 636 4.21 -29.27 -16.72
N PRO A 637 3.65 -28.98 -15.53
CA PRO A 637 4.42 -28.99 -14.29
C PRO A 637 5.16 -30.33 -14.11
N GLU A 638 6.37 -30.27 -13.58
CA GLU A 638 7.21 -31.46 -13.42
C GLU A 638 7.42 -31.76 -11.94
N TRP A 639 7.00 -32.95 -11.49
CA TRP A 639 7.27 -33.44 -10.15
C TRP A 639 8.46 -34.41 -10.22
N ILE A 640 9.52 -34.12 -9.45
CA ILE A 640 10.76 -34.88 -9.48
C ILE A 640 11.00 -35.51 -8.11
N ASP A 641 10.98 -36.86 -8.09
CA ASP A 641 11.39 -37.63 -6.92
C ASP A 641 12.93 -37.68 -6.88
N THR A 642 13.50 -37.20 -5.76
CA THR A 642 14.95 -37.08 -5.61
C THR A 642 15.37 -37.30 -4.16
N THR A 643 16.68 -37.47 -3.95
CA THR A 643 17.26 -37.50 -2.62
C THR A 643 17.71 -36.08 -2.20
N GLU A 644 17.91 -35.86 -0.90
CA GLU A 644 18.45 -34.60 -0.40
C GLU A 644 19.80 -34.25 -1.08
N SER A 645 20.65 -35.22 -1.33
CA SER A 645 21.93 -35.01 -2.01
C SER A 645 21.78 -34.70 -3.51
N GLY A 646 20.70 -35.14 -4.15
CA GLY A 646 20.42 -34.91 -5.57
C GLY A 646 19.82 -33.56 -5.88
N LYS A 647 19.16 -32.90 -4.90
CA LYS A 647 18.46 -31.60 -5.09
C LYS A 647 19.37 -30.55 -5.77
N ALA A 648 20.62 -30.42 -5.31
CA ALA A 648 21.55 -29.42 -5.85
C ALA A 648 21.80 -29.54 -7.34
N SER A 649 22.08 -30.76 -7.82
CA SER A 649 22.35 -31.03 -9.25
C SER A 649 21.14 -30.68 -10.09
N ILE A 650 19.96 -31.18 -9.69
CA ILE A 650 18.69 -30.92 -10.41
C ILE A 650 18.39 -29.44 -10.49
N ILE A 651 18.55 -28.71 -9.39
CA ILE A 651 18.29 -27.26 -9.36
C ILE A 651 19.23 -26.54 -10.34
N LEU A 652 20.54 -26.89 -10.36
CA LEU A 652 21.52 -26.27 -11.26
C LEU A 652 21.23 -26.58 -12.74
N ASP A 653 20.80 -27.79 -13.04
CA ASP A 653 20.41 -28.19 -14.39
C ASP A 653 19.17 -27.45 -14.87
N LYS A 654 18.12 -27.32 -13.98
CA LYS A 654 16.91 -26.53 -14.28
C LYS A 654 17.21 -25.04 -14.47
N ILE A 655 18.09 -24.46 -13.64
CA ILE A 655 18.52 -23.06 -13.81
C ILE A 655 19.21 -22.86 -15.16
N SER A 656 20.05 -23.80 -15.56
CA SER A 656 20.73 -23.75 -16.86
C SER A 656 19.74 -23.83 -18.02
N ALA A 657 18.73 -24.70 -17.92
CA ALA A 657 17.64 -24.82 -18.88
C ALA A 657 16.79 -23.55 -18.96
N PHE A 658 16.45 -22.94 -17.81
CA PHE A 658 15.68 -21.69 -17.76
C PHE A 658 16.44 -20.54 -18.44
N LYS A 659 17.75 -20.42 -18.19
CA LYS A 659 18.59 -19.43 -18.87
C LYS A 659 18.64 -19.66 -20.38
N ALA A 660 18.76 -20.93 -20.82
CA ALA A 660 18.77 -21.30 -22.24
C ALA A 660 17.42 -20.95 -22.91
N ASN A 661 16.29 -21.07 -22.20
CA ASN A 661 14.97 -20.66 -22.67
C ASN A 661 14.78 -19.13 -22.70
N GLY A 662 15.77 -18.37 -22.22
CA GLY A 662 15.76 -16.91 -22.19
C GLY A 662 14.89 -16.31 -21.09
N PHE A 663 14.57 -17.05 -20.03
CA PHE A 663 13.89 -16.53 -18.86
C PHE A 663 14.80 -15.55 -18.10
N GLU A 664 14.21 -14.49 -17.56
CA GLU A 664 14.91 -13.42 -16.87
C GLU A 664 14.77 -13.51 -15.34
N THR A 665 13.65 -14.09 -14.87
CA THR A 665 13.31 -14.21 -13.46
C THR A 665 12.95 -15.65 -13.10
N PHE A 666 13.64 -16.24 -12.14
CA PHE A 666 13.31 -17.57 -11.65
C PHE A 666 13.59 -17.70 -10.16
N ALA A 667 12.72 -18.44 -9.49
CA ALA A 667 12.76 -18.57 -8.05
C ALA A 667 12.82 -20.03 -7.59
N LEU A 668 13.62 -20.26 -6.56
CA LEU A 668 13.50 -21.43 -5.69
C LEU A 668 12.64 -21.02 -4.50
N ILE A 669 11.47 -21.62 -4.38
CA ILE A 669 10.49 -21.27 -3.36
C ILE A 669 10.49 -22.35 -2.28
N GLY A 670 10.86 -21.95 -1.04
CA GLY A 670 10.72 -22.77 0.15
C GLY A 670 9.42 -22.47 0.88
N LYS A 671 8.93 -23.41 1.69
CA LYS A 671 7.79 -23.19 2.58
C LYS A 671 8.18 -22.19 3.67
N THR A 672 9.36 -22.32 4.23
CA THR A 672 9.89 -21.57 5.36
C THR A 672 11.21 -20.87 5.05
N MET A 673 11.59 -19.87 5.84
CA MET A 673 12.91 -19.23 5.76
C MET A 673 14.02 -20.21 6.13
N LYS A 674 13.75 -21.17 7.00
CA LYS A 674 14.69 -22.23 7.35
C LYS A 674 15.10 -23.03 6.10
N GLU A 675 14.14 -23.53 5.35
CA GLU A 675 14.39 -24.23 4.07
C GLU A 675 15.14 -23.36 3.06
N CYS A 676 14.76 -22.08 2.97
CA CYS A 676 15.45 -21.14 2.07
C CYS A 676 16.93 -20.94 2.44
N ARG A 677 17.27 -20.92 3.73
CA ARG A 677 18.67 -20.83 4.19
C ARG A 677 19.45 -22.11 3.91
N GLU A 678 18.81 -23.26 4.08
CA GLU A 678 19.40 -24.58 3.75
C GLU A 678 19.69 -24.66 2.24
N ALA A 679 18.71 -24.31 1.41
CA ALA A 679 18.85 -24.24 -0.04
C ALA A 679 19.95 -23.24 -0.48
N TYR A 680 19.99 -22.06 0.17
CA TYR A 680 21.03 -21.07 -0.10
C TYR A 680 22.43 -21.61 0.23
N THR A 681 22.58 -22.28 1.36
CA THR A 681 23.86 -22.89 1.77
C THR A 681 24.30 -23.95 0.79
N LEU A 682 23.35 -24.76 0.28
CA LEU A 682 23.59 -25.83 -0.71
C LEU A 682 24.05 -25.27 -2.06
N LEU A 683 23.57 -24.11 -2.48
CA LEU A 683 23.81 -23.53 -3.81
C LEU A 683 24.85 -22.41 -3.82
N LYS A 684 25.21 -21.87 -2.66
CA LYS A 684 26.20 -20.80 -2.52
C LYS A 684 27.53 -21.22 -3.11
N GLY A 685 28.07 -20.40 -4.02
CA GLY A 685 29.33 -20.68 -4.75
C GLY A 685 29.18 -21.62 -5.95
N LYS A 686 28.01 -22.24 -6.18
CA LYS A 686 27.70 -23.06 -7.35
C LYS A 686 26.84 -22.32 -8.37
N ALA A 687 26.05 -21.35 -7.93
CA ALA A 687 25.22 -20.47 -8.78
C ALA A 687 25.27 -19.05 -8.26
N ASP A 688 25.02 -18.07 -9.14
CA ASP A 688 24.75 -16.70 -8.75
C ASP A 688 23.29 -16.64 -8.28
N VAL A 689 23.11 -16.65 -6.95
CA VAL A 689 21.81 -16.73 -6.29
C VAL A 689 21.72 -15.75 -5.15
N LYS A 690 20.55 -15.09 -5.01
CA LYS A 690 20.25 -14.17 -3.92
C LYS A 690 19.20 -14.78 -3.00
N LEU A 691 19.46 -14.74 -1.70
CA LEU A 691 18.46 -15.07 -0.68
C LEU A 691 17.63 -13.82 -0.36
N ILE A 692 16.34 -13.91 -0.58
CA ILE A 692 15.39 -12.84 -0.25
C ILE A 692 14.95 -12.99 1.21
N THR A 693 15.08 -11.91 1.96
CA THR A 693 14.68 -11.81 3.36
C THR A 693 13.72 -10.64 3.56
N GLN A 694 13.15 -10.51 4.75
CA GLN A 694 12.28 -9.41 5.12
C GLN A 694 12.94 -8.01 4.98
N ALA A 695 14.29 -7.95 5.06
CA ALA A 695 15.07 -6.72 4.89
C ALA A 695 15.38 -6.39 3.41
N THR A 696 14.90 -7.17 2.46
CA THR A 696 15.15 -6.94 1.04
C THR A 696 14.09 -6.00 0.46
N TYR A 697 14.50 -4.85 -0.07
CA TYR A 697 13.60 -3.82 -0.61
C TYR A 697 13.58 -3.73 -2.14
N GLN A 698 14.52 -4.40 -2.83
CA GLN A 698 14.61 -4.36 -4.28
C GLN A 698 14.60 -5.78 -4.85
N PHE A 699 13.82 -5.93 -5.91
CA PHE A 699 13.78 -7.14 -6.71
C PHE A 699 14.63 -6.94 -7.97
N ASP A 700 15.70 -7.73 -8.09
CA ASP A 700 16.55 -7.76 -9.27
C ASP A 700 16.19 -9.00 -10.11
N LYS A 701 16.41 -8.92 -11.42
CA LYS A 701 16.33 -10.07 -12.32
C LYS A 701 17.35 -11.15 -11.93
N GLY A 702 17.09 -12.39 -12.29
CA GLY A 702 17.98 -13.51 -12.05
C GLY A 702 17.39 -14.59 -11.16
N PHE A 703 18.28 -15.35 -10.51
CA PHE A 703 17.91 -16.46 -9.65
C PHE A 703 17.83 -16.02 -8.18
N ILE A 704 16.68 -16.26 -7.57
CA ILE A 704 16.44 -15.94 -6.16
C ILE A 704 15.96 -17.18 -5.38
N ILE A 705 16.21 -17.16 -4.07
CA ILE A 705 15.62 -18.08 -3.10
C ILE A 705 14.72 -17.28 -2.19
N ILE A 706 13.47 -17.71 -2.02
CA ILE A 706 12.45 -16.93 -1.32
C ILE A 706 11.44 -17.85 -0.62
N PRO A 707 11.02 -17.55 0.62
CA PRO A 707 9.90 -18.28 1.24
C PRO A 707 8.58 -17.87 0.63
N THR A 708 7.60 -18.79 0.62
CA THR A 708 6.28 -18.61 -0.02
C THR A 708 5.57 -17.33 0.43
N TYR A 709 5.61 -16.99 1.72
CA TYR A 709 4.92 -15.83 2.25
C TYR A 709 5.55 -14.49 1.83
N LEU A 710 6.85 -14.45 1.48
CA LEU A 710 7.49 -13.27 0.86
C LEU A 710 7.32 -13.24 -0.66
N ALA A 711 7.14 -14.40 -1.30
CA ALA A 711 6.88 -14.51 -2.74
C ALA A 711 5.48 -14.02 -3.13
N LYS A 712 4.62 -13.77 -2.15
CA LYS A 712 3.25 -13.29 -2.37
C LYS A 712 3.23 -11.97 -3.12
N GLY A 713 2.40 -11.88 -4.17
CA GLY A 713 2.34 -10.72 -5.06
C GLY A 713 3.42 -10.71 -6.16
N ILE A 714 4.51 -11.45 -6.02
CA ILE A 714 5.61 -11.52 -6.99
C ILE A 714 5.41 -12.71 -7.94
N GLU A 715 5.94 -12.60 -9.16
CA GLU A 715 5.82 -13.57 -10.22
C GLU A 715 7.17 -13.83 -10.88
N PHE A 716 7.36 -15.07 -11.36
CA PHE A 716 8.58 -15.52 -11.95
C PHE A 716 8.31 -16.22 -13.28
N ASP A 717 9.20 -16.04 -14.25
CA ASP A 717 9.14 -16.81 -15.49
C ASP A 717 9.12 -18.32 -15.22
N ALA A 718 9.93 -18.78 -14.26
CA ALA A 718 9.92 -20.15 -13.79
C ALA A 718 10.07 -20.24 -12.26
N ALA A 719 9.43 -21.24 -11.67
CA ALA A 719 9.53 -21.53 -10.24
C ALA A 719 9.89 -22.98 -9.96
N ILE A 720 10.73 -23.18 -8.95
CA ILE A 720 11.06 -24.48 -8.39
C ILE A 720 10.58 -24.51 -6.95
N ILE A 721 9.70 -25.43 -6.59
CA ILE A 721 9.32 -25.70 -5.20
C ILE A 721 10.38 -26.60 -4.58
N TYR A 722 11.04 -26.15 -3.51
CA TYR A 722 12.20 -26.80 -2.92
C TYR A 722 11.91 -28.19 -2.35
N ASP A 723 10.74 -28.34 -1.72
CA ASP A 723 10.29 -29.63 -1.20
C ASP A 723 8.75 -29.73 -1.20
N ALA A 724 8.21 -30.55 -2.08
CA ALA A 724 6.79 -30.83 -2.23
C ALA A 724 6.39 -32.21 -1.64
N SER A 725 7.16 -32.70 -0.65
CA SER A 725 6.92 -33.98 0.01
C SER A 725 5.79 -33.90 1.03
N ALA A 726 5.30 -35.09 1.43
CA ALA A 726 4.32 -35.27 2.49
C ALA A 726 4.87 -34.83 3.86
N ASP A 727 6.17 -34.96 4.10
CA ASP A 727 6.80 -34.51 5.35
C ASP A 727 6.78 -33.00 5.47
N ASN A 728 6.81 -32.29 4.36
CA ASN A 728 6.82 -30.82 4.35
C ASN A 728 5.41 -30.24 4.23
N TYR A 729 4.55 -30.77 3.36
CA TYR A 729 3.19 -30.27 3.13
C TYR A 729 2.15 -31.36 3.43
N SER A 730 1.72 -31.45 4.68
CA SER A 730 0.76 -32.47 5.13
C SER A 730 -0.49 -31.90 5.81
N ARG A 731 -0.38 -30.72 6.45
CA ARG A 731 -1.50 -30.11 7.20
C ARG A 731 -2.44 -29.37 6.24
N GLU A 732 -3.74 -29.56 6.36
CA GLU A 732 -4.75 -28.92 5.51
C GLU A 732 -4.61 -27.38 5.51
N SER A 733 -4.18 -26.79 6.62
CA SER A 733 -3.87 -25.36 6.71
C SER A 733 -2.71 -24.89 5.81
N GLU A 734 -1.94 -25.81 5.25
CA GLU A 734 -0.80 -25.53 4.36
C GLU A 734 -1.17 -25.62 2.87
N ARG A 735 -2.36 -26.12 2.55
CA ARG A 735 -2.85 -26.28 1.18
C ARG A 735 -2.83 -24.96 0.40
N THR A 736 -3.29 -23.87 1.00
CA THR A 736 -3.29 -22.54 0.38
C THR A 736 -1.88 -21.97 0.22
N ILE A 737 -0.94 -22.34 1.11
CA ILE A 737 0.47 -21.97 1.00
C ILE A 737 1.09 -22.68 -0.19
N PHE A 738 0.83 -23.99 -0.35
CA PHE A 738 1.29 -24.79 -1.47
C PHE A 738 0.74 -24.28 -2.80
N TYR A 739 -0.58 -24.01 -2.86
CA TYR A 739 -1.23 -23.36 -4.01
C TYR A 739 -0.57 -22.01 -4.36
N THR A 740 -0.34 -21.18 -3.32
CA THR A 740 0.28 -19.88 -3.51
C THR A 740 1.68 -20.00 -4.12
N ALA A 741 2.49 -20.96 -3.66
CA ALA A 741 3.82 -21.21 -4.22
C ALA A 741 3.74 -21.65 -5.69
N CYS A 742 2.85 -22.58 -6.04
CA CYS A 742 2.68 -23.09 -7.41
C CYS A 742 2.22 -21.98 -8.38
N THR A 743 1.34 -21.08 -7.93
CA THR A 743 0.83 -19.97 -8.75
C THR A 743 1.80 -18.82 -8.97
N ARG A 744 3.04 -18.91 -8.46
CA ARG A 744 4.08 -17.91 -8.73
C ARG A 744 4.76 -18.13 -10.09
N ALA A 745 4.63 -19.30 -10.69
CA ALA A 745 5.21 -19.63 -11.98
C ALA A 745 4.34 -19.15 -13.15
N MET A 746 4.96 -18.51 -14.14
CA MET A 746 4.28 -18.06 -15.37
C MET A 746 4.42 -19.07 -16.52
N HIS A 747 5.59 -19.65 -16.72
CA HIS A 747 5.92 -20.49 -17.88
C HIS A 747 6.33 -21.92 -17.53
N GLU A 748 7.12 -22.11 -16.49
CA GLU A 748 7.58 -23.44 -16.05
C GLU A 748 7.49 -23.59 -14.53
N LEU A 749 6.95 -24.73 -14.08
CA LEU A 749 6.84 -25.09 -12.67
C LEU A 749 7.49 -26.45 -12.45
N VAL A 750 8.42 -26.54 -11.50
CA VAL A 750 9.08 -27.75 -11.06
C VAL A 750 8.84 -27.95 -9.57
N LEU A 751 8.51 -29.17 -9.17
CA LEU A 751 8.31 -29.57 -7.79
C LEU A 751 9.33 -30.65 -7.43
N LEU A 752 10.20 -30.38 -6.47
CA LEU A 752 11.15 -31.38 -5.94
C LEU A 752 10.52 -32.06 -4.73
N SER A 753 10.76 -33.35 -4.57
CA SER A 753 10.32 -34.11 -3.41
C SER A 753 11.41 -35.08 -2.98
N SER A 754 11.74 -35.10 -1.70
CA SER A 754 12.63 -36.11 -1.10
C SER A 754 11.80 -37.04 -0.22
N GLY A 755 11.01 -37.90 -0.86
CA GLY A 755 10.08 -38.82 -0.21
C GLY A 755 8.71 -38.82 -0.88
N ASP A 756 7.70 -39.34 -0.17
CA ASP A 756 6.36 -39.43 -0.70
C ASP A 756 5.81 -38.04 -1.08
N LYS A 757 5.03 -37.99 -2.16
CA LYS A 757 4.39 -36.74 -2.61
C LYS A 757 3.39 -36.22 -1.58
N SER A 758 3.27 -34.91 -1.48
CA SER A 758 2.28 -34.27 -0.64
C SER A 758 0.87 -34.81 -0.91
N PRO A 759 0.03 -35.06 0.12
CA PRO A 759 -1.36 -35.49 -0.05
C PRO A 759 -2.21 -34.53 -0.90
N PHE A 760 -1.82 -33.26 -1.02
CA PHE A 760 -2.51 -32.27 -1.89
C PHE A 760 -2.40 -32.62 -3.38
N LEU A 761 -1.38 -33.38 -3.78
CA LEU A 761 -1.21 -33.86 -5.16
C LEU A 761 -2.15 -35.05 -5.49
N ASN A 762 -2.77 -35.68 -4.51
CA ASN A 762 -3.74 -36.74 -4.76
C ASN A 762 -5.05 -36.19 -5.40
N ASP A 763 -5.32 -34.88 -5.22
CA ASP A 763 -6.45 -34.19 -5.83
C ASP A 763 -6.17 -33.75 -7.29
N VAL A 764 -4.90 -33.88 -7.75
CA VAL A 764 -4.46 -33.47 -9.08
C VAL A 764 -4.38 -34.70 -9.98
N SER A 765 -5.08 -34.68 -11.13
CA SER A 765 -5.00 -35.75 -12.11
C SER A 765 -3.58 -35.90 -12.66
N GLU A 766 -3.13 -37.15 -12.85
CA GLU A 766 -1.79 -37.46 -13.39
C GLU A 766 -1.54 -36.89 -14.79
N GLU A 767 -2.59 -36.57 -15.53
CA GLU A 767 -2.48 -35.91 -16.84
C GLU A 767 -2.06 -34.42 -16.76
N HIS A 768 -2.08 -33.82 -15.56
CA HIS A 768 -1.77 -32.41 -15.36
C HIS A 768 -0.33 -32.13 -14.93
N TYR A 769 0.48 -33.17 -14.74
CA TYR A 769 1.93 -33.03 -14.42
C TYR A 769 2.73 -34.24 -14.91
N LEU A 770 4.03 -34.03 -15.11
CA LEU A 770 4.97 -35.08 -15.41
C LEU A 770 5.60 -35.59 -14.12
N GLN A 771 5.67 -36.89 -13.97
CA GLN A 771 6.38 -37.54 -12.87
C GLN A 771 7.71 -38.12 -13.39
N THR A 772 8.84 -37.65 -12.83
CA THR A 772 10.18 -38.12 -13.16
C THR A 772 10.90 -38.54 -11.89
N ARG A 773 11.81 -39.52 -12.01
CA ARG A 773 12.74 -39.90 -10.95
C ARG A 773 14.13 -39.41 -11.29
N ALA A 774 14.86 -38.94 -10.28
CA ALA A 774 16.26 -38.57 -10.46
C ALA A 774 17.08 -39.80 -10.86
N GLY A 775 17.48 -39.87 -12.12
CA GLY A 775 18.24 -41.01 -12.67
C GLY A 775 17.61 -41.63 -13.91
N ASP A 776 16.36 -41.30 -14.23
CA ASP A 776 15.72 -41.55 -15.53
C ASP A 776 15.94 -40.32 -16.44
#